data_3be2b83c485e5d2e57649b8f6e0f3b59
#
_entry.id   3be2b83c485e5d2e57649b8f6e0f3b59
#
_cell.length_a   1.000
_cell.length_b   1.000
_cell.length_c   1.000
_cell.angle_alpha   90.00
_cell.angle_beta   90.00
_cell.angle_gamma   90.00
#
_symmetry.space_group_name_H-M   'P 1'
#
loop_
_entity.id
_entity.type
_entity.pdbx_description
1 polymer ?
#
loop_
_entity_poly.entity_id
_entity_poly.type
_entity_poly.pdbx_seq_one_letter_code
_entity_poly.pdbx_strand_id
1 'polypeptide(L)'
;RLLNYLPLVDTDILGKSLASNLRGSKVSTQSFFIGRSKNVNYKACLTITDTQPQVTKTFLANCRYIRTVMDLPKQTELLIQFALLSQVNKWIRALSSEVHMQTSHLSLNEILKDISGISDELFSHATAQLNHYGFLPDTDFLSFEYGAMPKALVRTLLSETITSRETLIAPLLHPSPDANFTLDDFPHVNTALLSQYLTAASKSRQSGASILLYGASGTGKTELSRTLAKYCDRTLYEIRSTALASNFSEDEFNSRFPNKERLRYLALLQSLLTHKADAMLLVDECESLFDCADSQYSKEHLQRFIEQNEIPCIWVTNHIQYLEPSFIRRFKLVLDVPTLRPEEIEQITRPYYHGLSVSSSAQKMISQTENITPAIVANATHVAHAVNAKRARAEAVIGQVVEASLRATEQWQNKLEYKSELPFDTSYLNIKQSKEYLNEIAFALKHNQPARTLISGPPGTGKTAFAHYLTELHGRKLLRVKCSDILSKWVGESEQKVAELFQRAHDEEQIILLDEVDSLLSSREALTAHHEHQLVNEFLTQIECFTQPLFAATNFSDKLDKAVLRRFDFKLDCQYLTSTQVVELYKKLTKVRTLKEAETHKLSSLRNLTPGDFALLARRKKFQPKIQIRDFAINLLADENLRKQKHTPMGFIRP
;
A
#
# COMPACT_ATOMS: atom_id res chain seq x y z
N ARG A 1 30.65 -39.69 -11.00
CA ARG A 1 30.02 -39.91 -12.31
C ARG A 1 29.96 -38.65 -13.13
N LEU A 2 29.58 -37.51 -12.59
CA LEU A 2 29.60 -36.22 -13.30
C LEU A 2 30.96 -35.87 -13.86
N LEU A 3 32.05 -36.28 -13.18
CA LEU A 3 33.42 -36.09 -13.62
C LEU A 3 33.78 -36.84 -14.92
N ASN A 4 33.01 -37.83 -15.32
CA ASN A 4 33.23 -38.56 -16.59
C ASN A 4 32.93 -37.70 -17.83
N TYR A 5 32.21 -36.62 -17.67
CA TYR A 5 31.90 -35.65 -18.75
C TYR A 5 32.94 -34.54 -18.85
N LEU A 6 33.89 -34.42 -17.92
CA LEU A 6 34.95 -33.40 -17.94
C LEU A 6 35.81 -33.42 -19.18
N PRO A 7 36.08 -34.56 -19.90
CA PRO A 7 36.82 -34.55 -21.14
C PRO A 7 36.18 -33.72 -22.27
N LEU A 8 34.89 -33.45 -22.17
CA LEU A 8 34.12 -32.61 -23.11
C LEU A 8 34.19 -31.11 -22.76
N VAL A 9 34.82 -30.76 -21.67
CA VAL A 9 34.85 -29.42 -21.10
C VAL A 9 36.24 -28.81 -21.23
N ASP A 10 36.34 -27.55 -21.67
CA ASP A 10 37.61 -26.83 -21.67
C ASP A 10 38.08 -26.56 -20.23
N THR A 11 39.16 -27.22 -19.87
CA THR A 11 39.68 -27.20 -18.50
C THR A 11 40.27 -25.86 -18.07
N ASP A 12 40.69 -25.01 -19.01
CA ASP A 12 41.20 -23.66 -18.71
C ASP A 12 40.05 -22.71 -18.38
N ILE A 13 38.88 -22.87 -19.01
CA ILE A 13 37.69 -22.12 -18.75
C ILE A 13 37.04 -22.60 -17.44
N LEU A 14 36.97 -23.93 -17.24
CA LEU A 14 36.46 -24.54 -15.99
C LEU A 14 37.25 -24.04 -14.77
N GLY A 15 38.57 -24.00 -14.85
CA GLY A 15 39.43 -23.52 -13.76
C GLY A 15 39.21 -22.02 -13.45
N LYS A 16 39.00 -21.18 -14.44
CA LYS A 16 38.75 -19.75 -14.27
C LYS A 16 37.36 -19.49 -13.69
N SER A 17 36.34 -20.17 -14.20
CA SER A 17 34.96 -20.04 -13.71
C SER A 17 34.80 -20.53 -12.27
N LEU A 18 35.37 -21.71 -11.96
CA LEU A 18 35.41 -22.20 -10.58
C LEU A 18 36.15 -21.25 -9.63
N ALA A 19 37.29 -20.68 -10.07
CA ALA A 19 38.05 -19.70 -9.30
C ALA A 19 37.27 -18.40 -9.06
N SER A 20 36.49 -17.94 -10.06
CA SER A 20 35.66 -16.75 -9.92
C SER A 20 34.51 -16.94 -8.93
N ASN A 21 33.88 -18.11 -8.93
CA ASN A 21 32.76 -18.44 -8.06
C ASN A 21 33.18 -18.74 -6.61
N LEU A 22 34.50 -18.93 -6.39
CA LEU A 22 35.09 -19.25 -5.09
C LEU A 22 35.78 -18.07 -4.41
N ARG A 23 35.77 -16.89 -5.05
CA ARG A 23 36.28 -15.66 -4.43
C ARG A 23 35.48 -15.35 -3.16
N GLY A 24 36.05 -15.70 -2.02
CA GLY A 24 35.45 -15.55 -0.70
C GLY A 24 35.55 -16.80 0.18
N SER A 25 35.88 -17.99 -0.38
CA SER A 25 36.19 -19.16 0.42
C SER A 25 37.70 -19.19 0.75
N LYS A 26 38.05 -19.57 2.00
CA LYS A 26 39.45 -19.70 2.47
C LYS A 26 40.25 -20.85 1.80
N VAL A 27 39.81 -21.30 0.63
CA VAL A 27 40.52 -22.30 -0.13
C VAL A 27 41.58 -21.60 -0.95
N SER A 28 42.88 -21.89 -0.67
CA SER A 28 44.00 -21.27 -1.37
C SER A 28 43.91 -21.64 -2.85
N THR A 29 43.83 -20.62 -3.71
CA THR A 29 43.83 -20.76 -5.19
C THR A 29 45.10 -21.38 -5.73
N GLN A 30 46.16 -21.53 -4.91
CA GLN A 30 47.41 -22.17 -5.33
C GLN A 30 47.31 -23.65 -5.63
N SER A 31 46.37 -24.37 -5.05
CA SER A 31 46.16 -25.81 -5.33
C SER A 31 45.41 -26.07 -6.65
N PHE A 32 44.79 -25.07 -7.25
CA PHE A 32 44.04 -25.19 -8.51
C PHE A 32 44.93 -24.98 -9.78
N PHE A 33 46.08 -24.35 -9.65
CA PHE A 33 46.91 -23.91 -10.81
C PHE A 33 48.13 -24.76 -11.08
N ILE A 34 48.24 -25.97 -10.53
CA ILE A 34 49.36 -26.87 -10.87
C ILE A 34 48.95 -27.78 -12.01
N GLY A 35 49.18 -27.33 -13.24
CA GLY A 35 49.10 -28.22 -14.37
C GLY A 35 48.86 -27.55 -15.73
N ARG A 36 49.86 -26.81 -16.26
CA ARG A 36 49.98 -26.59 -17.70
C ARG A 36 50.50 -27.90 -18.34
N SER A 37 49.68 -28.90 -18.49
CA SER A 37 49.97 -30.08 -19.26
C SER A 37 48.66 -30.64 -19.82
N LYS A 38 48.70 -31.05 -21.08
CA LYS A 38 47.57 -31.57 -21.87
C LYS A 38 46.94 -32.85 -21.31
N ASN A 39 47.36 -33.33 -20.17
CA ASN A 39 46.73 -34.42 -19.40
C ASN A 39 46.21 -33.80 -18.11
N VAL A 40 44.91 -33.45 -18.08
CA VAL A 40 44.22 -33.11 -16.87
C VAL A 40 44.38 -34.26 -15.90
N ASN A 41 45.09 -34.00 -14.84
CA ASN A 41 45.31 -35.00 -13.81
C ASN A 41 44.00 -35.14 -13.00
N TYR A 42 43.11 -36.06 -13.42
CA TYR A 42 41.89 -36.39 -12.71
C TYR A 42 42.09 -36.61 -11.21
N LYS A 43 43.32 -36.99 -10.80
CA LYS A 43 43.70 -37.03 -9.38
C LYS A 43 43.67 -35.71 -8.69
N ALA A 44 43.94 -34.59 -9.38
CA ALA A 44 43.84 -33.26 -8.76
C ALA A 44 42.37 -32.85 -8.51
N CYS A 45 41.48 -33.21 -9.42
CA CYS A 45 40.03 -33.05 -9.19
C CYS A 45 39.51 -34.02 -8.11
N LEU A 46 40.07 -35.22 -8.03
CA LEU A 46 39.75 -36.22 -7.02
C LEU A 46 40.32 -35.85 -5.63
N THR A 47 41.47 -35.18 -5.52
CA THR A 47 42.00 -34.67 -4.24
C THR A 47 41.18 -33.53 -3.65
N ILE A 48 40.42 -32.80 -4.47
CA ILE A 48 39.38 -31.87 -3.97
C ILE A 48 38.21 -32.67 -3.39
N THR A 49 37.97 -33.88 -3.89
CA THR A 49 36.93 -34.79 -3.37
C THR A 49 37.39 -35.62 -2.16
N ASP A 50 38.69 -35.71 -1.87
CA ASP A 50 39.19 -36.41 -0.68
C ASP A 50 38.94 -35.58 0.63
N THR A 51 38.70 -34.30 0.50
CA THR A 51 38.07 -33.53 1.58
C THR A 51 36.53 -33.53 1.46
N GLN A 52 35.95 -34.62 0.98
CA GLN A 52 34.51 -34.75 0.89
C GLN A 52 33.86 -34.33 2.20
N PRO A 53 32.89 -33.42 2.17
CA PRO A 53 31.86 -33.46 3.20
C PRO A 53 31.27 -34.86 3.09
N GLN A 54 31.61 -35.74 4.03
CA GLN A 54 31.06 -37.08 4.08
C GLN A 54 29.54 -36.90 4.05
N VAL A 55 28.91 -37.36 2.98
CA VAL A 55 27.45 -37.38 2.90
C VAL A 55 27.01 -38.24 4.08
N THR A 56 26.47 -37.60 5.10
CA THR A 56 26.19 -38.29 6.37
C THR A 56 25.19 -39.40 6.14
N LYS A 57 25.28 -40.48 6.94
CA LYS A 57 24.28 -41.54 6.90
C LYS A 57 22.87 -40.99 7.09
N THR A 58 22.74 -39.93 7.90
CA THR A 58 21.52 -39.18 8.14
C THR A 58 20.96 -38.60 6.87
N PHE A 59 21.76 -37.87 6.06
CA PHE A 59 21.29 -37.31 4.81
C PHE A 59 20.83 -38.36 3.81
N LEU A 60 21.54 -39.47 3.70
CA LEU A 60 21.12 -40.59 2.83
C LEU A 60 19.82 -41.26 3.32
N ALA A 61 19.64 -41.39 4.63
CA ALA A 61 18.37 -41.85 5.19
C ALA A 61 17.22 -40.90 4.88
N ASN A 62 17.47 -39.59 5.01
CA ASN A 62 16.48 -38.55 4.69
C ASN A 62 16.13 -38.52 3.18
N CYS A 63 17.09 -38.71 2.28
CA CYS A 63 16.82 -38.83 0.84
C CYS A 63 15.92 -40.06 0.54
N ARG A 64 16.14 -41.18 1.23
CA ARG A 64 15.27 -42.36 1.10
C ARG A 64 13.87 -42.10 1.64
N TYR A 65 13.75 -41.40 2.76
CA TYR A 65 12.48 -41.00 3.31
C TYR A 65 11.71 -40.10 2.35
N ILE A 66 12.36 -39.03 1.81
CA ILE A 66 11.75 -38.12 0.81
C ILE A 66 11.29 -38.91 -0.42
N ARG A 67 12.12 -39.82 -0.93
CA ARG A 67 11.73 -40.72 -2.01
C ARG A 67 10.43 -41.46 -1.72
N THR A 68 10.29 -42.00 -0.50
CA THR A 68 9.08 -42.71 -0.05
C THR A 68 7.87 -41.77 0.03
N VAL A 69 8.06 -40.55 0.52
CA VAL A 69 6.99 -39.51 0.59
C VAL A 69 6.47 -39.14 -0.80
N MET A 70 7.36 -39.17 -1.82
CA MET A 70 7.02 -38.87 -3.22
C MET A 70 6.55 -40.10 -4.01
N ASP A 71 6.45 -41.24 -3.38
CA ASP A 71 6.10 -42.54 -4.02
C ASP A 71 6.98 -42.83 -5.26
N LEU A 72 8.27 -42.55 -5.15
CA LEU A 72 9.23 -42.74 -6.25
C LEU A 72 9.99 -44.09 -6.10
N PRO A 73 10.28 -44.81 -7.20
CA PRO A 73 11.04 -46.05 -7.20
C PRO A 73 12.47 -45.86 -6.69
N LYS A 74 13.10 -46.98 -6.23
CA LYS A 74 14.45 -46.95 -5.68
C LYS A 74 15.50 -46.43 -6.69
N GLN A 75 15.29 -46.61 -7.98
CA GLN A 75 16.20 -46.17 -9.03
C GLN A 75 16.36 -44.64 -9.07
N THR A 76 15.39 -43.86 -8.57
CA THR A 76 15.45 -42.38 -8.54
C THR A 76 16.25 -41.83 -7.36
N GLU A 77 16.74 -42.68 -6.43
CA GLU A 77 17.43 -42.23 -5.22
C GLU A 77 18.65 -41.36 -5.53
N LEU A 78 19.41 -41.68 -6.59
CA LEU A 78 20.58 -40.91 -6.99
C LEU A 78 20.18 -39.48 -7.51
N LEU A 79 19.06 -39.39 -8.23
CA LEU A 79 18.53 -38.16 -8.72
C LEU A 79 18.08 -37.23 -7.57
N ILE A 80 17.40 -37.79 -6.57
CA ILE A 80 16.97 -37.08 -5.37
C ILE A 80 18.19 -36.58 -4.57
N GLN A 81 19.19 -37.47 -4.39
CA GLN A 81 20.44 -37.06 -3.72
C GLN A 81 21.11 -35.91 -4.45
N PHE A 82 21.19 -35.97 -5.77
CA PHE A 82 21.77 -34.89 -6.57
C PHE A 82 20.95 -33.59 -6.45
N ALA A 83 19.65 -33.66 -6.58
CA ALA A 83 18.75 -32.52 -6.43
C ALA A 83 18.94 -31.81 -5.09
N LEU A 84 18.94 -32.55 -3.99
CA LEU A 84 19.12 -32.01 -2.65
C LEU A 84 20.56 -31.52 -2.40
N LEU A 85 21.58 -32.24 -2.85
CA LEU A 85 22.98 -31.83 -2.70
C LEU A 85 23.30 -30.57 -3.49
N SER A 86 22.73 -30.42 -4.68
CA SER A 86 22.92 -29.20 -5.51
C SER A 86 22.36 -27.95 -4.84
N GLN A 87 21.33 -28.08 -3.99
CA GLN A 87 20.78 -26.98 -3.19
C GLN A 87 21.71 -26.57 -2.04
N VAL A 88 22.44 -27.53 -1.48
CA VAL A 88 23.28 -27.35 -0.28
C VAL A 88 24.72 -27.01 -0.61
N ASN A 89 25.28 -27.65 -1.65
CA ASN A 89 26.71 -27.59 -1.95
C ASN A 89 27.00 -26.68 -3.14
N LYS A 90 27.64 -25.55 -2.87
CA LYS A 90 28.05 -24.56 -3.87
C LYS A 90 28.94 -25.14 -4.98
N TRP A 91 29.77 -26.15 -4.65
CA TRP A 91 30.66 -26.81 -5.62
C TRP A 91 29.90 -27.67 -6.61
N ILE A 92 28.95 -28.46 -6.14
CA ILE A 92 28.12 -29.30 -7.03
C ILE A 92 27.34 -28.41 -7.97
N ARG A 93 26.82 -27.28 -7.46
CA ARG A 93 26.10 -26.26 -8.25
C ARG A 93 26.99 -25.64 -9.32
N ALA A 94 28.17 -25.12 -8.93
CA ALA A 94 29.11 -24.50 -9.87
C ALA A 94 29.58 -25.49 -10.92
N LEU A 95 29.87 -26.74 -10.54
CA LEU A 95 30.28 -27.78 -11.49
C LEU A 95 29.16 -28.14 -12.46
N SER A 96 27.93 -28.23 -11.99
CA SER A 96 26.75 -28.51 -12.84
C SER A 96 26.50 -27.40 -13.86
N SER A 97 26.61 -26.14 -13.43
CA SER A 97 26.48 -24.97 -14.30
C SER A 97 27.57 -24.95 -15.35
N GLU A 98 28.83 -25.22 -14.98
CA GLU A 98 29.96 -25.21 -15.91
C GLU A 98 29.89 -26.36 -16.92
N VAL A 99 29.54 -27.58 -16.49
CA VAL A 99 29.33 -28.72 -17.38
C VAL A 99 28.28 -28.38 -18.42
N HIS A 100 27.18 -27.73 -18.02
CA HIS A 100 26.17 -27.29 -18.99
C HIS A 100 26.66 -26.24 -19.98
N MET A 101 27.33 -25.20 -19.50
CA MET A 101 27.79 -24.11 -20.34
C MET A 101 28.77 -24.59 -21.42
N GLN A 102 29.50 -25.67 -21.15
CA GLN A 102 30.56 -26.19 -22.04
C GLN A 102 30.15 -27.40 -22.90
N THR A 103 29.07 -28.09 -22.51
CA THR A 103 28.52 -29.19 -23.32
C THR A 103 27.41 -28.66 -24.23
N SER A 104 27.77 -28.00 -25.32
CA SER A 104 26.83 -27.38 -26.25
C SER A 104 25.81 -28.34 -26.91
N HIS A 105 25.96 -29.65 -26.73
CA HIS A 105 25.12 -30.68 -27.35
C HIS A 105 24.35 -31.55 -26.37
N LEU A 106 24.59 -31.45 -25.05
CA LEU A 106 23.92 -32.25 -24.02
C LEU A 106 23.31 -31.37 -22.97
N SER A 107 22.04 -31.52 -22.71
CA SER A 107 21.38 -30.86 -21.58
C SER A 107 21.84 -31.51 -20.26
N LEU A 108 21.82 -30.75 -19.15
CA LEU A 108 22.11 -31.32 -17.82
C LEU A 108 21.14 -32.45 -17.48
N ASN A 109 19.91 -32.37 -17.96
CA ASN A 109 18.90 -33.41 -17.79
C ASN A 109 19.33 -34.73 -18.44
N GLU A 110 19.90 -34.69 -19.67
CA GLU A 110 20.42 -35.88 -20.33
C GLU A 110 21.62 -36.47 -19.58
N ILE A 111 22.51 -35.61 -19.10
CA ILE A 111 23.66 -36.04 -18.29
C ILE A 111 23.21 -36.70 -16.99
N LEU A 112 22.22 -36.12 -16.27
CA LEU A 112 21.70 -36.67 -15.03
C LEU A 112 20.95 -37.96 -15.25
N LYS A 113 20.21 -38.08 -16.35
CA LYS A 113 19.52 -39.28 -16.74
C LYS A 113 20.52 -40.41 -16.96
N ASP A 114 21.55 -40.13 -17.73
CA ASP A 114 22.63 -41.09 -18.05
C ASP A 114 23.40 -41.55 -16.77
N ILE A 115 23.76 -40.59 -15.91
CA ILE A 115 24.38 -40.84 -14.60
C ILE A 115 23.51 -41.70 -13.69
N SER A 116 22.21 -41.45 -13.66
CA SER A 116 21.24 -42.14 -12.81
C SER A 116 20.86 -43.51 -13.38
N GLY A 117 21.01 -43.70 -14.71
CA GLY A 117 20.67 -44.98 -15.41
C GLY A 117 19.19 -45.30 -15.39
N ILE A 118 18.31 -44.25 -15.40
CA ILE A 118 16.86 -44.41 -15.38
C ILE A 118 16.26 -44.10 -16.77
N SER A 119 15.07 -44.65 -17.05
CA SER A 119 14.37 -44.39 -18.31
C SER A 119 13.87 -42.94 -18.40
N ASP A 120 13.59 -42.47 -19.62
CA ASP A 120 13.04 -41.13 -19.90
C ASP A 120 11.73 -40.90 -19.14
N GLU A 121 10.84 -41.86 -19.14
CA GLU A 121 9.56 -41.78 -18.45
C GLU A 121 9.74 -41.61 -16.94
N LEU A 122 10.63 -42.45 -16.36
CA LEU A 122 10.89 -42.39 -14.92
C LEU A 122 11.63 -41.08 -14.53
N PHE A 123 12.53 -40.59 -15.38
CA PHE A 123 13.21 -39.30 -15.17
C PHE A 123 12.21 -38.15 -15.18
N SER A 124 11.35 -38.09 -16.20
CA SER A 124 10.30 -37.07 -16.32
C SER A 124 9.31 -37.10 -15.16
N HIS A 125 8.91 -38.33 -14.75
CA HIS A 125 8.04 -38.50 -13.59
C HIS A 125 8.72 -38.05 -12.28
N ALA A 126 9.96 -38.44 -12.04
CA ALA A 126 10.69 -38.04 -10.84
C ALA A 126 10.99 -36.55 -10.76
N THR A 127 11.33 -35.93 -11.88
CA THR A 127 11.54 -34.47 -11.93
C THR A 127 10.24 -33.69 -11.72
N ALA A 128 9.14 -34.15 -12.32
CA ALA A 128 7.82 -33.57 -12.08
C ALA A 128 7.41 -33.66 -10.61
N GLN A 129 7.64 -34.79 -9.93
CA GLN A 129 7.39 -34.93 -8.50
C GLN A 129 8.29 -34.01 -7.67
N LEU A 130 9.58 -33.94 -7.95
CA LEU A 130 10.51 -33.05 -7.26
C LEU A 130 10.13 -31.56 -7.44
N ASN A 131 9.62 -31.19 -8.59
CA ASN A 131 9.09 -29.85 -8.86
C ASN A 131 7.79 -29.60 -8.09
N HIS A 132 6.86 -30.55 -8.14
CA HIS A 132 5.59 -30.46 -7.42
C HIS A 132 5.79 -30.25 -5.91
N TYR A 133 6.75 -30.95 -5.33
CA TYR A 133 7.13 -30.78 -3.92
C TYR A 133 8.07 -29.59 -3.67
N GLY A 134 8.43 -28.78 -4.69
CA GLY A 134 9.31 -27.63 -4.53
C GLY A 134 10.78 -27.93 -4.25
N PHE A 135 11.22 -29.18 -4.43
CA PHE A 135 12.62 -29.57 -4.26
C PHE A 135 13.48 -29.25 -5.46
N LEU A 136 12.89 -29.07 -6.64
CA LEU A 136 13.53 -28.55 -7.84
C LEU A 136 12.84 -27.30 -8.33
N PRO A 137 13.55 -26.39 -9.01
CA PRO A 137 12.93 -25.34 -9.77
C PRO A 137 12.20 -25.90 -10.99
N ASP A 138 11.16 -25.23 -11.45
CA ASP A 138 10.32 -25.62 -12.57
C ASP A 138 11.02 -25.61 -13.96
N THR A 139 12.15 -24.98 -14.05
CA THR A 139 13.00 -24.95 -15.24
C THR A 139 14.19 -25.85 -15.01
N ASP A 140 14.79 -26.37 -16.06
CA ASP A 140 15.97 -27.23 -16.06
C ASP A 140 16.84 -27.14 -14.80
N PHE A 141 17.47 -28.26 -14.39
CA PHE A 141 18.41 -28.32 -13.26
C PHE A 141 19.44 -27.17 -13.21
N LEU A 142 19.47 -26.34 -14.25
CA LEU A 142 20.38 -25.23 -14.46
C LEU A 142 19.91 -23.89 -13.97
N SER A 143 18.64 -23.71 -13.73
CA SER A 143 18.14 -22.49 -13.12
C SER A 143 18.48 -22.38 -11.63
N PHE A 144 19.63 -22.96 -11.25
CA PHE A 144 20.19 -22.91 -9.89
C PHE A 144 20.52 -21.48 -9.41
N GLU A 145 20.52 -20.48 -10.30
CA GLU A 145 20.65 -19.08 -9.90
C GLU A 145 19.42 -18.56 -9.15
N TYR A 146 18.28 -19.26 -9.25
CA TYR A 146 16.99 -18.78 -8.80
C TYR A 146 16.40 -19.59 -7.66
N GLY A 147 16.96 -19.40 -6.45
CA GLY A 147 16.35 -19.81 -5.21
C GLY A 147 16.82 -21.15 -4.68
N ALA A 148 17.59 -21.09 -3.62
CA ALA A 148 17.93 -22.26 -2.80
C ALA A 148 16.71 -22.70 -1.99
N MET A 149 16.68 -23.99 -1.65
CA MET A 149 15.75 -24.55 -0.68
C MET A 149 15.85 -23.78 0.66
N PRO A 150 14.75 -23.64 1.43
CA PRO A 150 14.81 -22.96 2.72
C PRO A 150 15.94 -23.51 3.60
N LYS A 151 16.81 -22.63 4.11
CA LYS A 151 18.01 -23.04 4.88
C LYS A 151 17.67 -23.89 6.11
N ALA A 152 16.52 -23.63 6.72
CA ALA A 152 16.02 -24.43 7.85
C ALA A 152 15.82 -25.89 7.45
N LEU A 153 15.16 -26.13 6.29
CA LEU A 153 14.94 -27.47 5.76
C LEU A 153 16.27 -28.16 5.41
N VAL A 154 17.17 -27.39 4.78
CA VAL A 154 18.53 -27.89 4.45
C VAL A 154 19.27 -28.34 5.72
N ARG A 155 19.23 -27.54 6.78
CA ARG A 155 19.85 -27.88 8.06
C ARG A 155 19.24 -29.19 8.61
N THR A 156 17.94 -29.31 8.66
CA THR A 156 17.25 -30.52 9.13
C THR A 156 17.61 -31.74 8.29
N LEU A 157 17.64 -31.58 6.95
CA LEU A 157 18.06 -32.68 6.05
C LEU A 157 19.48 -33.19 6.29
N LEU A 158 20.39 -32.32 6.76
CA LEU A 158 21.79 -32.64 7.00
C LEU A 158 22.07 -33.17 8.40
N SER A 159 21.36 -32.67 9.42
CA SER A 159 21.70 -32.87 10.82
C SER A 159 20.74 -33.76 11.60
N GLU A 160 19.48 -33.86 11.18
CA GLU A 160 18.43 -34.56 11.91
C GLU A 160 17.89 -35.74 11.09
N THR A 161 17.53 -36.84 11.77
CA THR A 161 16.90 -37.98 11.11
C THR A 161 15.40 -37.73 10.98
N ILE A 162 14.92 -37.64 9.75
CA ILE A 162 13.52 -37.43 9.42
C ILE A 162 12.80 -38.78 9.41
N THR A 163 11.85 -38.94 10.32
CA THR A 163 11.07 -40.19 10.48
C THR A 163 9.60 -40.02 10.13
N SER A 164 9.13 -38.75 10.06
CA SER A 164 7.73 -38.44 9.74
C SER A 164 7.65 -37.17 8.87
N ARG A 165 6.49 -36.95 8.23
CA ARG A 165 6.23 -35.71 7.49
C ARG A 165 6.25 -34.49 8.40
N GLU A 166 5.74 -34.61 9.62
CA GLU A 166 5.74 -33.56 10.62
C GLU A 166 7.18 -33.13 10.95
N THR A 167 8.09 -34.08 11.12
CA THR A 167 9.52 -33.76 11.36
C THR A 167 10.15 -33.03 10.16
N LEU A 168 9.75 -33.43 8.94
CA LEU A 168 10.24 -32.76 7.72
C LEU A 168 9.78 -31.30 7.61
N ILE A 169 8.54 -31.03 7.96
CA ILE A 169 7.92 -29.70 7.80
C ILE A 169 8.05 -28.81 9.04
N ALA A 170 8.29 -29.38 10.23
CA ALA A 170 8.37 -28.62 11.48
C ALA A 170 9.29 -27.37 11.42
N PRO A 171 10.48 -27.42 10.80
CA PRO A 171 11.34 -26.26 10.67
C PRO A 171 10.79 -25.17 9.75
N LEU A 172 9.79 -25.50 8.93
CA LEU A 172 9.16 -24.62 7.98
C LEU A 172 7.86 -24.03 8.50
N LEU A 173 7.27 -24.63 9.54
CA LEU A 173 5.98 -24.20 10.04
C LEU A 173 6.13 -22.98 10.95
N HIS A 174 5.47 -21.92 10.57
CA HIS A 174 5.30 -20.75 11.40
C HIS A 174 3.81 -20.59 11.75
N PRO A 175 3.35 -21.22 12.84
CA PRO A 175 1.98 -21.06 13.27
C PRO A 175 1.72 -19.58 13.56
N SER A 176 0.57 -19.10 13.10
CA SER A 176 0.13 -17.75 13.37
C SER A 176 -0.15 -17.60 14.87
N PRO A 177 0.09 -16.42 15.47
CA PRO A 177 -0.37 -16.13 16.82
C PRO A 177 -1.87 -16.36 16.97
N ASP A 178 -2.31 -16.65 18.20
CA ASP A 178 -3.72 -16.79 18.52
C ASP A 178 -4.50 -15.51 18.17
N ALA A 179 -5.71 -15.68 17.65
CA ALA A 179 -6.59 -14.56 17.37
C ALA A 179 -7.07 -13.91 18.68
N ASN A 180 -6.92 -12.58 18.75
CA ASN A 180 -7.35 -11.76 19.89
C ASN A 180 -8.80 -11.28 19.77
N PHE A 181 -9.41 -11.44 18.59
CA PHE A 181 -10.74 -10.94 18.24
C PHE A 181 -11.71 -12.07 17.93
N THR A 182 -12.99 -11.69 17.85
CA THR A 182 -14.10 -12.53 17.40
C THR A 182 -14.59 -12.03 16.04
N LEU A 183 -15.44 -12.80 15.34
CA LEU A 183 -16.02 -12.35 14.07
C LEU A 183 -16.92 -11.12 14.20
N ASP A 184 -17.48 -10.91 15.37
CA ASP A 184 -18.34 -9.75 15.67
C ASP A 184 -17.56 -8.43 15.76
N ASP A 185 -16.25 -8.51 15.94
CA ASP A 185 -15.34 -7.34 15.92
C ASP A 185 -15.06 -6.81 14.51
N PHE A 186 -15.57 -7.49 13.47
CA PHE A 186 -15.42 -7.11 12.07
C PHE A 186 -16.76 -6.82 11.38
N PRO A 187 -17.58 -5.89 11.91
CA PRO A 187 -18.94 -5.61 11.38
C PRO A 187 -18.91 -5.01 9.96
N HIS A 188 -17.78 -4.43 9.55
CA HIS A 188 -17.55 -3.82 8.24
C HIS A 188 -17.22 -4.84 7.13
N VAL A 189 -17.10 -6.13 7.48
CA VAL A 189 -16.78 -7.23 6.54
C VAL A 189 -17.86 -8.29 6.61
N ASN A 190 -18.18 -8.90 5.46
CA ASN A 190 -19.11 -10.04 5.43
C ASN A 190 -18.43 -11.33 5.95
N THR A 191 -18.22 -11.38 7.27
CA THR A 191 -17.59 -12.52 7.96
C THR A 191 -18.38 -13.81 7.86
N ALA A 192 -19.73 -13.71 7.74
CA ALA A 192 -20.62 -14.86 7.60
C ALA A 192 -20.36 -15.59 6.27
N LEU A 193 -20.22 -14.88 5.16
CA LEU A 193 -19.89 -15.47 3.86
C LEU A 193 -18.51 -16.15 3.90
N LEU A 194 -17.51 -15.49 4.48
CA LEU A 194 -16.15 -16.02 4.60
C LEU A 194 -16.11 -17.32 5.38
N SER A 195 -16.71 -17.34 6.56
CA SER A 195 -16.72 -18.50 7.45
C SER A 195 -17.50 -19.67 6.87
N GLN A 196 -18.65 -19.40 6.23
CA GLN A 196 -19.44 -20.43 5.53
C GLN A 196 -18.67 -21.04 4.37
N TYR A 197 -18.02 -20.20 3.54
CA TYR A 197 -17.24 -20.67 2.41
C TYR A 197 -16.05 -21.53 2.88
N LEU A 198 -15.25 -21.06 3.84
CA LEU A 198 -14.11 -21.82 4.38
C LEU A 198 -14.54 -23.14 5.01
N THR A 199 -15.64 -23.16 5.74
CA THR A 199 -16.18 -24.37 6.34
C THR A 199 -16.64 -25.36 5.26
N ALA A 200 -17.33 -24.91 4.22
CA ALA A 200 -17.79 -25.74 3.11
C ALA A 200 -16.62 -26.29 2.30
N ALA A 201 -15.66 -25.44 1.89
CA ALA A 201 -14.47 -25.83 1.14
C ALA A 201 -13.63 -26.88 1.90
N SER A 202 -13.57 -26.72 3.21
CA SER A 202 -12.83 -27.65 4.07
C SER A 202 -13.49 -29.02 4.20
N LYS A 203 -14.82 -29.06 4.32
CA LYS A 203 -15.58 -30.32 4.41
C LYS A 203 -15.53 -31.09 3.09
N SER A 204 -15.64 -30.39 1.97
CA SER A 204 -15.63 -31.00 0.64
C SER A 204 -14.23 -31.33 0.10
N ARG A 205 -13.16 -30.97 0.81
CA ARG A 205 -11.76 -30.99 0.32
C ARG A 205 -11.64 -30.38 -1.07
N GLN A 206 -12.31 -29.26 -1.27
CA GLN A 206 -12.34 -28.58 -2.56
C GLN A 206 -10.97 -27.96 -2.86
N SER A 207 -10.35 -28.37 -3.96
CA SER A 207 -9.14 -27.71 -4.45
C SER A 207 -9.43 -26.29 -4.91
N GLY A 208 -8.43 -25.42 -4.81
CA GLY A 208 -8.54 -24.03 -5.24
C GLY A 208 -9.28 -23.11 -4.26
N ALA A 209 -9.37 -23.48 -2.97
CA ALA A 209 -9.96 -22.61 -1.95
C ALA A 209 -9.01 -21.45 -1.60
N SER A 210 -8.95 -20.45 -2.50
CA SER A 210 -8.14 -19.24 -2.36
C SER A 210 -9.05 -18.02 -2.18
N ILE A 211 -8.82 -17.27 -1.08
CA ILE A 211 -9.52 -16.03 -0.73
C ILE A 211 -8.53 -14.88 -0.80
N LEU A 212 -8.90 -13.79 -1.44
CA LEU A 212 -8.14 -12.54 -1.46
C LEU A 212 -8.83 -11.49 -0.57
N LEU A 213 -8.14 -11.03 0.46
CA LEU A 213 -8.53 -9.90 1.29
C LEU A 213 -7.68 -8.70 0.91
N TYR A 214 -8.30 -7.60 0.50
CA TYR A 214 -7.59 -6.38 0.13
C TYR A 214 -8.14 -5.16 0.90
N GLY A 215 -7.42 -4.06 0.91
CA GLY A 215 -7.81 -2.82 1.59
C GLY A 215 -6.61 -2.09 2.19
N ALA A 216 -6.84 -0.92 2.79
CA ALA A 216 -5.78 -0.09 3.36
C ALA A 216 -4.98 -0.81 4.46
N SER A 217 -3.72 -0.40 4.65
CA SER A 217 -2.90 -0.95 5.75
C SER A 217 -3.54 -0.65 7.11
N GLY A 218 -3.49 -1.62 8.02
CA GLY A 218 -4.00 -1.47 9.39
C GLY A 218 -5.51 -1.66 9.56
N THR A 219 -6.26 -2.07 8.53
CA THR A 219 -7.70 -2.38 8.62
C THR A 219 -8.02 -3.73 9.29
N GLY A 220 -6.99 -4.50 9.70
CA GLY A 220 -7.18 -5.75 10.43
C GLY A 220 -7.25 -7.02 9.57
N LYS A 221 -6.86 -6.98 8.27
CA LYS A 221 -6.91 -8.13 7.36
C LYS A 221 -6.22 -9.39 7.90
N THR A 222 -5.00 -9.24 8.40
CA THR A 222 -4.22 -10.35 8.99
C THR A 222 -4.89 -10.90 10.23
N GLU A 223 -5.44 -10.03 11.09
CA GLU A 223 -6.15 -10.44 12.31
C GLU A 223 -7.50 -11.09 11.99
N LEU A 224 -8.22 -10.60 10.97
CA LEU A 224 -9.42 -11.25 10.44
C LEU A 224 -9.10 -12.68 9.96
N SER A 225 -7.97 -12.87 9.28
CA SER A 225 -7.54 -14.20 8.83
C SER A 225 -7.28 -15.16 9.99
N ARG A 226 -6.69 -14.68 11.09
CA ARG A 226 -6.48 -15.43 12.33
C ARG A 226 -7.79 -15.79 12.99
N THR A 227 -8.70 -14.81 13.08
CA THR A 227 -10.04 -15.00 13.66
C THR A 227 -10.87 -16.00 12.87
N LEU A 228 -10.84 -15.94 11.54
CA LEU A 228 -11.50 -16.92 10.67
C LEU A 228 -10.94 -18.33 10.84
N ALA A 229 -9.62 -18.48 10.91
CA ALA A 229 -8.99 -19.78 11.13
C ALA A 229 -9.42 -20.38 12.47
N LYS A 230 -9.41 -19.61 13.54
CA LYS A 230 -9.87 -20.01 14.87
C LYS A 230 -11.36 -20.40 14.87
N TYR A 231 -12.21 -19.61 14.22
CA TYR A 231 -13.63 -19.90 14.10
C TYR A 231 -13.91 -21.21 13.35
N CYS A 232 -13.10 -21.49 12.32
CA CYS A 232 -13.20 -22.71 11.53
C CYS A 232 -12.47 -23.93 12.16
N ASP A 233 -11.97 -23.81 13.38
CA ASP A 233 -11.16 -24.82 14.08
C ASP A 233 -9.97 -25.31 13.24
N ARG A 234 -9.16 -24.33 12.73
CA ARG A 234 -8.02 -24.57 11.88
C ARG A 234 -6.76 -23.92 12.38
N THR A 235 -5.65 -24.62 12.13
CA THR A 235 -4.31 -24.09 12.41
C THR A 235 -3.85 -23.24 11.22
N LEU A 236 -3.67 -21.92 11.45
CA LEU A 236 -3.18 -20.99 10.43
C LEU A 236 -1.65 -20.97 10.43
N TYR A 237 -1.04 -21.15 9.26
CA TYR A 237 0.41 -21.03 9.06
C TYR A 237 0.74 -19.81 8.20
N GLU A 238 1.60 -18.94 8.68
CA GLU A 238 2.00 -17.71 7.99
C GLU A 238 3.16 -17.96 7.02
N ILE A 239 2.99 -17.55 5.77
CA ILE A 239 4.05 -17.54 4.75
C ILE A 239 4.77 -16.20 4.82
N ARG A 240 5.89 -16.13 5.53
CA ARG A 240 6.67 -14.90 5.72
C ARG A 240 7.63 -14.65 4.57
N SER A 241 7.80 -13.38 4.19
CA SER A 241 8.71 -12.97 3.11
C SER A 241 10.19 -13.10 3.48
N THR A 242 10.53 -13.00 4.78
CA THR A 242 11.90 -12.89 5.27
C THR A 242 12.22 -13.80 6.43
N ALA A 243 11.44 -14.83 6.65
CA ALA A 243 11.46 -15.63 7.88
C ALA A 243 12.81 -16.32 8.22
N LEU A 244 13.86 -16.10 7.47
CA LEU A 244 15.07 -16.90 7.58
C LEU A 244 16.35 -16.08 7.80
N ALA A 245 16.25 -14.76 7.94
CA ALA A 245 17.43 -13.90 8.03
C ALA A 245 17.99 -13.72 9.46
N SER A 246 17.38 -14.30 10.50
CA SER A 246 17.72 -13.94 11.90
C SER A 246 19.04 -14.48 12.45
N ASN A 247 19.82 -15.29 11.69
CA ASN A 247 21.06 -15.86 12.24
C ASN A 247 22.23 -16.02 11.24
N PHE A 248 22.38 -15.15 10.23
CA PHE A 248 23.45 -15.30 9.25
C PHE A 248 24.28 -14.02 9.03
N SER A 249 25.58 -14.20 8.73
CA SER A 249 26.54 -13.15 8.42
C SER A 249 26.15 -12.37 7.17
N GLU A 250 26.50 -11.07 7.13
CA GLU A 250 26.16 -10.10 6.06
C GLU A 250 26.49 -10.55 4.63
N ASP A 251 27.43 -11.47 4.42
CA ASP A 251 27.85 -11.96 3.10
C ASP A 251 26.84 -12.90 2.40
N GLU A 252 25.81 -13.39 3.13
CA GLU A 252 24.81 -14.33 2.59
C GLU A 252 23.46 -13.69 2.25
N PHE A 253 23.33 -12.37 2.43
CA PHE A 253 22.08 -11.62 2.28
C PHE A 253 21.70 -11.30 0.81
N ASN A 254 22.55 -11.65 -0.15
CA ASN A 254 22.31 -11.37 -1.56
C ASN A 254 21.58 -12.52 -2.28
N SER A 255 20.40 -12.92 -1.80
CA SER A 255 19.48 -13.59 -2.72
C SER A 255 18.89 -12.50 -3.65
N ARG A 256 19.26 -12.54 -4.91
CA ARG A 256 18.74 -11.61 -5.93
C ARG A 256 17.22 -11.71 -6.12
N PHE A 257 16.54 -12.73 -5.55
CA PHE A 257 15.14 -13.04 -5.82
C PHE A 257 14.40 -13.61 -4.60
N PRO A 258 14.18 -12.81 -3.52
CA PRO A 258 13.50 -13.30 -2.29
C PRO A 258 12.07 -13.80 -2.55
N ASN A 259 11.42 -13.28 -3.57
CA ASN A 259 10.04 -13.61 -3.88
C ASN A 259 9.88 -14.99 -4.54
N LYS A 260 10.86 -15.42 -5.35
CA LYS A 260 10.87 -16.79 -5.92
C LYS A 260 11.09 -17.85 -4.84
N GLU A 261 11.88 -17.55 -3.82
CA GLU A 261 12.04 -18.43 -2.66
C GLU A 261 10.73 -18.57 -1.87
N ARG A 262 9.99 -17.46 -1.73
CA ARG A 262 8.69 -17.46 -1.06
C ARG A 262 7.65 -18.29 -1.79
N LEU A 263 7.61 -18.21 -3.12
CA LEU A 263 6.71 -19.04 -3.94
C LEU A 263 7.03 -20.53 -3.83
N ARG A 264 8.30 -20.90 -3.86
CA ARG A 264 8.73 -22.30 -3.62
C ARG A 264 8.38 -22.80 -2.25
N TYR A 265 8.57 -21.94 -1.24
CA TYR A 265 8.22 -22.27 0.13
C TYR A 265 6.71 -22.52 0.25
N LEU A 266 5.90 -21.71 -0.41
CA LEU A 266 4.45 -21.88 -0.47
C LEU A 266 4.07 -23.20 -1.15
N ALA A 267 4.69 -23.55 -2.30
CA ALA A 267 4.45 -24.81 -3.00
C ALA A 267 4.84 -26.02 -2.14
N LEU A 268 6.00 -25.96 -1.47
CA LEU A 268 6.46 -27.01 -0.58
C LEU A 268 5.50 -27.24 0.59
N LEU A 269 5.01 -26.15 1.23
CA LEU A 269 4.04 -26.28 2.33
C LEU A 269 2.71 -26.85 1.84
N GLN A 270 2.21 -26.42 0.69
CA GLN A 270 0.99 -26.98 0.09
C GLN A 270 1.12 -28.49 -0.10
N SER A 271 2.20 -28.96 -0.70
CA SER A 271 2.41 -30.39 -0.97
C SER A 271 2.58 -31.23 0.30
N LEU A 272 3.27 -30.69 1.30
CA LEU A 272 3.59 -31.44 2.52
C LEU A 272 2.46 -31.43 3.56
N LEU A 273 1.63 -30.37 3.58
CA LEU A 273 0.52 -30.24 4.55
C LEU A 273 -0.81 -30.84 4.07
N THR A 274 -0.90 -31.39 2.86
CA THR A 274 -2.13 -32.02 2.32
C THR A 274 -2.76 -33.05 3.24
N HIS A 275 -1.93 -33.75 4.03
CA HIS A 275 -2.41 -34.76 5.01
C HIS A 275 -2.95 -34.12 6.30
N LYS A 276 -2.68 -32.85 6.55
CA LYS A 276 -3.11 -32.15 7.75
C LYS A 276 -4.45 -31.45 7.50
N ALA A 277 -5.54 -32.14 7.84
CA ALA A 277 -6.90 -31.73 7.52
C ALA A 277 -7.30 -30.37 8.15
N ASP A 278 -6.62 -29.95 9.22
CA ASP A 278 -6.85 -28.70 9.93
C ASP A 278 -5.95 -27.55 9.47
N ALA A 279 -5.08 -27.77 8.48
CA ALA A 279 -4.17 -26.74 8.00
C ALA A 279 -4.89 -25.66 7.16
N MET A 280 -4.44 -24.43 7.33
CA MET A 280 -4.80 -23.26 6.51
C MET A 280 -3.55 -22.40 6.34
N LEU A 281 -3.37 -21.77 5.17
CA LEU A 281 -2.22 -20.92 4.89
C LEU A 281 -2.64 -19.45 4.82
N LEU A 282 -1.75 -18.57 5.30
CA LEU A 282 -1.85 -17.13 5.18
C LEU A 282 -0.66 -16.59 4.38
N VAL A 283 -0.94 -15.94 3.26
CA VAL A 283 0.05 -15.23 2.45
C VAL A 283 -0.18 -13.74 2.62
N ASP A 284 0.51 -13.14 3.59
CA ASP A 284 0.42 -11.70 3.83
C ASP A 284 1.36 -10.94 2.89
N GLU A 285 1.03 -9.68 2.57
CA GLU A 285 1.77 -8.86 1.58
C GLU A 285 2.04 -9.63 0.28
N CYS A 286 0.97 -10.21 -0.28
CA CYS A 286 1.09 -11.13 -1.41
C CYS A 286 1.48 -10.43 -2.72
N GLU A 287 1.33 -9.09 -2.84
CA GLU A 287 1.73 -8.29 -4.00
C GLU A 287 3.17 -8.56 -4.42
N SER A 288 4.06 -8.75 -3.47
CA SER A 288 5.47 -9.06 -3.73
C SER A 288 5.69 -10.36 -4.52
N LEU A 289 4.77 -11.32 -4.45
CA LEU A 289 4.84 -12.56 -5.23
C LEU A 289 4.43 -12.34 -6.69
N PHE A 290 3.56 -11.38 -6.94
CA PHE A 290 3.08 -11.06 -8.29
C PHE A 290 4.05 -10.19 -9.07
N ASP A 291 4.85 -9.35 -8.43
CA ASP A 291 5.92 -8.56 -9.06
C ASP A 291 7.01 -9.43 -9.72
N CYS A 292 7.14 -10.68 -9.30
CA CYS A 292 8.12 -11.63 -9.85
C CYS A 292 7.68 -12.32 -11.13
N ALA A 293 6.48 -12.06 -11.59
CA ALA A 293 5.88 -12.73 -12.74
C ALA A 293 6.39 -12.20 -14.09
N ASP A 294 7.59 -11.63 -14.15
CA ASP A 294 8.21 -11.13 -15.40
C ASP A 294 8.41 -12.20 -16.47
N SER A 295 8.41 -13.49 -16.11
CA SER A 295 8.41 -14.58 -17.07
C SER A 295 7.02 -15.20 -17.17
N GLN A 296 6.56 -15.49 -18.39
CA GLN A 296 5.28 -16.15 -18.66
C GLN A 296 5.12 -17.45 -17.86
N TYR A 297 6.20 -18.16 -17.64
CA TYR A 297 6.26 -19.39 -16.86
C TYR A 297 5.92 -19.20 -15.38
N SER A 298 6.45 -18.14 -14.76
CA SER A 298 6.14 -17.81 -13.37
C SER A 298 4.67 -17.40 -13.18
N LYS A 299 4.08 -16.76 -14.19
CA LYS A 299 2.64 -16.40 -14.19
C LYS A 299 1.75 -17.62 -14.20
N GLU A 300 1.99 -18.57 -15.11
CA GLU A 300 1.20 -19.80 -15.21
C GLU A 300 1.28 -20.62 -13.94
N HIS A 301 2.45 -20.71 -13.35
CA HIS A 301 2.67 -21.46 -12.11
C HIS A 301 1.88 -20.85 -10.96
N LEU A 302 1.96 -19.53 -10.76
CA LEU A 302 1.22 -18.84 -9.73
C LEU A 302 -0.29 -18.92 -9.94
N GLN A 303 -0.76 -18.85 -11.19
CA GLN A 303 -2.17 -19.01 -11.54
C GLN A 303 -2.69 -20.40 -11.20
N ARG A 304 -1.96 -21.47 -11.57
CA ARG A 304 -2.31 -22.85 -11.19
C ARG A 304 -2.35 -23.01 -9.68
N PHE A 305 -1.41 -22.38 -9.00
CA PHE A 305 -1.33 -22.43 -7.54
C PHE A 305 -2.60 -21.86 -6.88
N ILE A 306 -3.10 -20.72 -7.36
CA ILE A 306 -4.33 -20.10 -6.85
C ILE A 306 -5.56 -20.99 -7.15
N GLU A 307 -5.59 -21.62 -8.32
CA GLU A 307 -6.73 -22.42 -8.78
C GLU A 307 -6.79 -23.84 -8.23
N GLN A 308 -5.63 -24.43 -7.90
CA GLN A 308 -5.49 -25.86 -7.61
C GLN A 308 -4.91 -26.14 -6.23
N ASN A 309 -4.77 -25.12 -5.36
CA ASN A 309 -4.29 -25.36 -4.01
C ASN A 309 -5.14 -26.38 -3.27
N GLU A 310 -4.49 -27.34 -2.62
CA GLU A 310 -5.15 -28.40 -1.87
C GLU A 310 -5.52 -27.99 -0.44
N ILE A 311 -4.85 -26.96 0.08
CA ILE A 311 -5.08 -26.41 1.42
C ILE A 311 -5.69 -25.02 1.28
N PRO A 312 -6.76 -24.70 2.00
CA PRO A 312 -7.34 -23.36 1.98
C PRO A 312 -6.29 -22.29 2.26
N CYS A 313 -6.27 -21.26 1.42
CA CYS A 313 -5.27 -20.22 1.48
C CYS A 313 -5.94 -18.83 1.51
N ILE A 314 -5.59 -18.01 2.51
CA ILE A 314 -5.99 -16.60 2.58
C ILE A 314 -4.81 -15.77 2.12
N TRP A 315 -5.06 -14.93 1.13
CA TRP A 315 -4.11 -13.99 0.55
C TRP A 315 -4.48 -12.60 1.01
N VAL A 316 -3.50 -11.82 1.46
CA VAL A 316 -3.72 -10.47 1.96
C VAL A 316 -2.84 -9.50 1.18
N THR A 317 -3.44 -8.41 0.71
CA THR A 317 -2.71 -7.31 0.07
C THR A 317 -3.18 -5.96 0.56
N ASN A 318 -2.27 -5.00 0.62
CA ASN A 318 -2.59 -3.59 0.85
C ASN A 318 -2.80 -2.83 -0.46
N HIS A 319 -2.40 -3.41 -1.59
CA HIS A 319 -2.30 -2.74 -2.89
C HIS A 319 -2.85 -3.62 -4.01
N ILE A 320 -4.18 -3.76 -4.09
CA ILE A 320 -4.83 -4.58 -5.13
C ILE A 320 -4.51 -4.10 -6.55
N GLN A 321 -4.19 -2.83 -6.72
CA GLN A 321 -3.82 -2.24 -8.02
C GLN A 321 -2.53 -2.81 -8.61
N TYR A 322 -1.66 -3.44 -7.79
CA TYR A 322 -0.46 -4.12 -8.29
C TYR A 322 -0.74 -5.56 -8.76
N LEU A 323 -1.92 -6.08 -8.50
CA LEU A 323 -2.32 -7.40 -8.99
C LEU A 323 -2.97 -7.27 -10.36
N GLU A 324 -2.43 -7.98 -11.36
CA GLU A 324 -3.08 -8.05 -12.67
C GLU A 324 -4.49 -8.63 -12.57
N PRO A 325 -5.48 -8.13 -13.33
CA PRO A 325 -6.84 -8.66 -13.36
C PRO A 325 -6.91 -10.16 -13.70
N SER A 326 -5.90 -10.68 -14.41
CA SER A 326 -5.75 -12.09 -14.76
C SER A 326 -5.57 -12.98 -13.51
N PHE A 327 -4.92 -12.50 -12.46
CA PHE A 327 -4.78 -13.21 -11.18
C PHE A 327 -6.03 -13.05 -10.32
N ILE A 328 -6.57 -11.83 -10.22
CA ILE A 328 -7.75 -11.53 -9.38
C ILE A 328 -8.92 -12.45 -9.72
N ARG A 329 -9.18 -12.69 -11.01
CA ARG A 329 -10.28 -13.56 -11.48
C ARG A 329 -10.14 -15.04 -11.06
N ARG A 330 -8.97 -15.46 -10.60
CA ARG A 330 -8.71 -16.86 -10.21
C ARG A 330 -8.97 -17.13 -8.75
N PHE A 331 -9.06 -16.09 -7.94
CA PHE A 331 -9.52 -16.23 -6.56
C PHE A 331 -11.00 -16.59 -6.53
N LYS A 332 -11.37 -17.52 -5.66
CA LYS A 332 -12.77 -17.92 -5.50
C LYS A 332 -13.60 -16.87 -4.78
N LEU A 333 -12.97 -16.10 -3.93
CA LEU A 333 -13.60 -15.03 -3.18
C LEU A 333 -12.61 -13.86 -3.07
N VAL A 334 -13.07 -12.67 -3.45
CA VAL A 334 -12.30 -11.42 -3.36
C VAL A 334 -13.13 -10.46 -2.52
N LEU A 335 -12.58 -9.97 -1.42
CA LEU A 335 -13.31 -9.13 -0.47
C LEU A 335 -12.48 -7.91 -0.08
N ASP A 336 -13.15 -6.76 -0.13
CA ASP A 336 -12.64 -5.53 0.45
C ASP A 336 -12.77 -5.58 1.99
N VAL A 337 -11.71 -5.12 2.67
CA VAL A 337 -11.71 -4.85 4.10
C VAL A 337 -11.57 -3.34 4.26
N PRO A 338 -12.70 -2.61 4.24
CA PRO A 338 -12.72 -1.16 4.23
C PRO A 338 -12.16 -0.58 5.53
N THR A 339 -11.88 0.72 5.50
CA THR A 339 -11.49 1.45 6.71
C THR A 339 -12.65 1.51 7.69
N LEU A 340 -12.36 1.29 8.96
CA LEU A 340 -13.33 1.34 10.04
C LEU A 340 -13.87 2.76 10.25
N ARG A 341 -15.13 2.86 10.58
CA ARG A 341 -15.74 4.11 11.03
C ARG A 341 -15.24 4.48 12.44
N PRO A 342 -15.24 5.76 12.83
CA PRO A 342 -14.76 6.19 14.14
C PRO A 342 -15.42 5.47 15.32
N GLU A 343 -16.71 5.14 15.21
CA GLU A 343 -17.46 4.41 16.25
C GLU A 343 -16.97 2.96 16.38
N GLU A 344 -16.66 2.32 15.26
CA GLU A 344 -16.12 0.95 15.21
C GLU A 344 -14.70 0.91 15.77
N ILE A 345 -13.86 1.90 15.43
CA ILE A 345 -12.51 2.05 16.00
C ILE A 345 -12.60 2.24 17.51
N GLU A 346 -13.50 3.10 18.01
CA GLU A 346 -13.69 3.31 19.44
C GLU A 346 -14.07 2.00 20.15
N GLN A 347 -14.98 1.23 19.58
CA GLN A 347 -15.42 -0.05 20.12
C GLN A 347 -14.28 -1.06 20.19
N ILE A 348 -13.57 -1.28 19.07
CA ILE A 348 -12.49 -2.27 18.94
C ILE A 348 -11.29 -1.92 19.83
N THR A 349 -10.96 -0.63 19.96
CA THR A 349 -9.79 -0.18 20.72
C THR A 349 -10.04 0.00 22.21
N ARG A 350 -11.29 -0.04 22.66
CA ARG A 350 -11.66 0.10 24.07
C ARG A 350 -10.86 -0.81 25.02
N PRO A 351 -10.63 -2.09 24.73
CA PRO A 351 -9.82 -2.97 25.57
C PRO A 351 -8.36 -2.52 25.76
N TYR A 352 -7.77 -1.84 24.76
CA TYR A 352 -6.38 -1.41 24.84
C TYR A 352 -6.11 -0.32 25.89
N TYR A 353 -7.15 0.44 26.27
CA TYR A 353 -7.05 1.49 27.28
C TYR A 353 -7.17 0.98 28.73
N HIS A 354 -7.41 -0.32 28.92
CA HIS A 354 -7.51 -0.91 30.25
C HIS A 354 -6.27 -0.60 31.11
N GLY A 355 -6.48 -0.07 32.31
CA GLY A 355 -5.39 0.27 33.25
C GLY A 355 -4.72 1.63 33.04
N LEU A 356 -4.96 2.34 31.95
CA LEU A 356 -4.37 3.65 31.65
C LEU A 356 -5.18 4.84 32.21
N SER A 357 -6.44 4.63 32.57
CA SER A 357 -7.37 5.68 33.07
C SER A 357 -7.51 6.87 32.10
N VAL A 358 -7.61 6.57 30.79
CA VAL A 358 -7.84 7.56 29.73
C VAL A 358 -9.30 7.96 29.70
N SER A 359 -9.60 9.25 29.56
CA SER A 359 -10.98 9.75 29.52
C SER A 359 -11.73 9.31 28.27
N SER A 360 -13.05 9.09 28.37
CA SER A 360 -13.88 8.73 27.21
C SER A 360 -13.84 9.80 26.11
N SER A 361 -13.70 11.08 26.49
CA SER A 361 -13.54 12.18 25.53
C SER A 361 -12.23 12.07 24.73
N ALA A 362 -11.13 11.69 25.39
CA ALA A 362 -9.85 11.48 24.70
C ALA A 362 -9.88 10.25 23.79
N GLN A 363 -10.50 9.13 24.23
CA GLN A 363 -10.68 7.94 23.39
C GLN A 363 -11.47 8.27 22.12
N LYS A 364 -12.58 9.02 22.27
CA LYS A 364 -13.39 9.47 21.15
C LYS A 364 -12.63 10.41 20.20
N MET A 365 -11.83 11.33 20.75
CA MET A 365 -11.01 12.23 19.94
C MET A 365 -9.94 11.48 19.14
N ILE A 366 -9.33 10.44 19.72
CA ILE A 366 -8.37 9.58 19.04
C ILE A 366 -9.05 8.79 17.91
N SER A 367 -10.21 8.19 18.17
CA SER A 367 -10.95 7.42 17.15
C SER A 367 -11.44 8.28 15.98
N GLN A 368 -11.67 9.56 16.20
CA GLN A 368 -12.07 10.54 15.19
C GLN A 368 -10.88 11.12 14.40
N THR A 369 -9.64 10.79 14.77
CA THR A 369 -8.45 11.23 14.03
C THR A 369 -8.47 10.63 12.63
N GLU A 370 -8.23 11.45 11.62
CA GLU A 370 -8.19 11.01 10.22
C GLU A 370 -7.08 9.97 10.01
N ASN A 371 -7.35 8.92 9.25
CA ASN A 371 -6.44 7.80 8.97
C ASN A 371 -5.98 6.99 10.20
N ILE A 372 -6.64 7.12 11.33
CA ILE A 372 -6.34 6.29 12.50
C ILE A 372 -6.76 4.85 12.24
N THR A 373 -5.94 3.91 12.69
CA THR A 373 -6.24 2.47 12.60
C THR A 373 -6.13 1.83 13.98
N PRO A 374 -6.84 0.72 14.24
CA PRO A 374 -6.71 -0.01 15.51
C PRO A 374 -5.27 -0.39 15.84
N ALA A 375 -4.44 -0.71 14.85
CA ALA A 375 -3.04 -1.04 15.02
C ALA A 375 -2.21 0.14 15.58
N ILE A 376 -2.46 1.35 15.10
CA ILE A 376 -1.79 2.56 15.62
C ILE A 376 -2.20 2.81 17.08
N VAL A 377 -3.49 2.63 17.42
CA VAL A 377 -3.98 2.78 18.79
C VAL A 377 -3.40 1.72 19.71
N ALA A 378 -3.33 0.45 19.25
CA ALA A 378 -2.70 -0.64 20.00
C ALA A 378 -1.23 -0.35 20.33
N ASN A 379 -0.45 0.10 19.33
CA ASN A 379 0.94 0.49 19.53
C ASN A 379 1.09 1.66 20.50
N ALA A 380 0.25 2.68 20.37
CA ALA A 380 0.27 3.86 21.22
C ALA A 380 -0.06 3.54 22.68
N THR A 381 -1.09 2.71 22.91
CA THR A 381 -1.47 2.25 24.23
C THR A 381 -0.43 1.31 24.83
N HIS A 382 0.20 0.44 24.03
CA HIS A 382 1.30 -0.39 24.45
C HIS A 382 2.49 0.44 24.97
N VAL A 383 2.87 1.49 24.25
CA VAL A 383 3.92 2.42 24.70
C VAL A 383 3.52 3.11 26.01
N ALA A 384 2.26 3.56 26.14
CA ALA A 384 1.77 4.18 27.39
C ALA A 384 1.82 3.20 28.56
N HIS A 385 1.50 1.92 28.36
CA HIS A 385 1.67 0.86 29.36
C HIS A 385 3.13 0.64 29.74
N ALA A 386 4.01 0.53 28.74
CA ALA A 386 5.43 0.29 28.95
C ALA A 386 6.11 1.39 29.80
N VAL A 387 5.68 2.66 29.63
CA VAL A 387 6.19 3.79 30.41
C VAL A 387 5.37 4.05 31.70
N ASN A 388 4.48 3.16 32.06
CA ASN A 388 3.59 3.28 33.23
C ASN A 388 2.84 4.62 33.32
N ALA A 389 2.44 5.16 32.14
CA ALA A 389 1.70 6.42 32.09
C ALA A 389 0.25 6.21 32.55
N LYS A 390 -0.29 7.19 33.29
CA LYS A 390 -1.69 7.16 33.75
C LYS A 390 -2.34 8.53 33.57
N ARG A 391 -3.66 8.54 33.38
CA ARG A 391 -4.50 9.75 33.23
C ARG A 391 -3.95 10.69 32.14
N ALA A 392 -3.85 11.98 32.40
CA ALA A 392 -3.39 13.00 31.45
C ALA A 392 -2.02 12.69 30.82
N ARG A 393 -1.10 12.03 31.55
CA ARG A 393 0.19 11.60 31.00
C ARG A 393 0.00 10.47 29.96
N ALA A 394 -0.91 9.55 30.21
CA ALA A 394 -1.24 8.49 29.24
C ALA A 394 -1.86 9.09 27.96
N GLU A 395 -2.80 10.03 28.11
CA GLU A 395 -3.38 10.75 26.97
C GLU A 395 -2.34 11.49 26.14
N ALA A 396 -1.37 12.17 26.80
CA ALA A 396 -0.28 12.87 26.13
C ALA A 396 0.65 11.91 25.37
N VAL A 397 1.05 10.78 25.98
CA VAL A 397 1.90 9.77 25.36
C VAL A 397 1.21 9.14 24.16
N ILE A 398 -0.05 8.74 24.32
CA ILE A 398 -0.84 8.15 23.23
C ILE A 398 -0.96 9.15 22.06
N GLY A 399 -1.30 10.42 22.36
CA GLY A 399 -1.39 11.46 21.35
C GLY A 399 -0.08 11.66 20.58
N GLN A 400 1.06 11.69 21.28
CA GLN A 400 2.39 11.82 20.65
C GLN A 400 2.73 10.64 19.76
N VAL A 401 2.44 9.40 20.18
CA VAL A 401 2.73 8.19 19.38
C VAL A 401 1.83 8.13 18.17
N VAL A 402 0.54 8.42 18.32
CA VAL A 402 -0.42 8.49 17.20
C VAL A 402 0.04 9.52 16.17
N GLU A 403 0.35 10.74 16.62
CA GLU A 403 0.83 11.81 15.75
C GLU A 403 2.13 11.43 15.03
N ALA A 404 3.10 10.84 15.74
CA ALA A 404 4.37 10.41 15.17
C ALA A 404 4.17 9.29 14.13
N SER A 405 3.30 8.32 14.40
CA SER A 405 2.98 7.22 13.48
C SER A 405 2.32 7.71 12.19
N LEU A 406 1.33 8.59 12.33
CA LEU A 406 0.62 9.15 11.18
C LEU A 406 1.53 10.06 10.33
N ARG A 407 2.45 10.81 10.97
CA ARG A 407 3.46 11.61 10.25
C ARG A 407 4.45 10.73 9.48
N ALA A 408 4.91 9.66 10.07
CA ALA A 408 5.85 8.75 9.44
C ALA A 408 5.27 8.03 8.21
N THR A 409 3.97 7.84 8.17
CA THR A 409 3.26 7.22 7.02
C THR A 409 2.74 8.24 6.01
N GLU A 410 3.11 9.53 6.13
CA GLU A 410 2.59 10.65 5.31
C GLU A 410 1.05 10.81 5.37
N GLN A 411 0.40 10.06 6.25
CA GLN A 411 -1.04 10.09 6.47
C GLN A 411 -1.48 11.20 7.43
N TRP A 412 -0.53 11.83 8.10
CA TRP A 412 -0.78 13.00 8.94
C TRP A 412 -0.94 14.23 8.05
N GLN A 413 -2.16 14.54 7.71
CA GLN A 413 -2.46 15.87 7.23
C GLN A 413 -2.50 16.80 8.43
N ASN A 414 -1.46 17.59 8.60
CA ASN A 414 -1.47 18.71 9.52
C ASN A 414 -2.46 19.71 8.93
N LYS A 415 -3.75 19.49 9.13
CA LYS A 415 -4.74 20.55 8.96
C LYS A 415 -4.40 21.56 10.04
N LEU A 416 -3.44 22.41 9.76
CA LEU A 416 -3.44 23.74 10.32
C LEU A 416 -4.78 24.33 9.90
N GLU A 417 -5.83 24.01 10.67
CA GLU A 417 -7.10 24.72 10.55
C GLU A 417 -6.75 26.17 10.82
N TYR A 418 -6.63 26.91 9.75
CA TYR A 418 -6.54 28.35 9.84
C TYR A 418 -7.86 28.84 10.39
N LYS A 419 -7.96 28.92 11.74
CA LYS A 419 -9.08 29.58 12.42
C LYS A 419 -9.02 31.03 12.04
N SER A 420 -9.89 31.42 11.16
CA SER A 420 -10.04 32.81 10.79
C SER A 420 -10.32 33.62 12.07
N GLU A 421 -9.59 34.70 12.26
CA GLU A 421 -9.84 35.67 13.37
C GLU A 421 -11.23 36.31 13.28
N LEU A 422 -11.87 36.22 12.14
CA LEU A 422 -13.22 36.67 11.88
C LEU A 422 -14.08 35.40 11.68
N PRO A 423 -15.00 35.06 12.60
CA PRO A 423 -15.95 33.96 12.40
C PRO A 423 -16.80 34.27 11.16
N PHE A 424 -17.13 33.21 10.43
CA PHE A 424 -17.99 33.35 9.25
C PHE A 424 -19.40 33.83 9.69
N ASP A 425 -19.93 34.78 8.94
CA ASP A 425 -21.23 35.37 9.19
C ASP A 425 -21.86 35.75 7.84
N THR A 426 -23.01 35.20 7.55
CA THR A 426 -23.72 35.43 6.27
C THR A 426 -24.07 36.88 6.00
N SER A 427 -24.19 37.71 7.06
CA SER A 427 -24.45 39.15 6.91
C SER A 427 -23.34 39.92 6.17
N TYR A 428 -22.11 39.34 6.15
CA TYR A 428 -20.97 39.93 5.44
C TYR A 428 -20.68 39.26 4.09
N LEU A 429 -21.58 38.39 3.65
CA LEU A 429 -21.50 37.82 2.32
C LEU A 429 -22.31 38.66 1.36
N ASN A 430 -21.67 39.17 0.31
CA ASN A 430 -22.34 39.89 -0.75
C ASN A 430 -22.39 39.04 -2.01
N ILE A 431 -23.55 38.46 -2.29
CA ILE A 431 -23.81 37.60 -3.45
C ILE A 431 -24.77 38.36 -4.39
N LYS A 432 -24.47 38.29 -5.69
CA LYS A 432 -25.25 38.96 -6.73
C LYS A 432 -26.62 38.34 -6.92
N GLN A 433 -26.74 37.01 -6.71
CA GLN A 433 -27.96 36.25 -6.95
C GLN A 433 -29.02 36.48 -5.85
N SER A 434 -30.27 36.21 -6.18
CA SER A 434 -31.40 36.44 -5.26
C SER A 434 -31.42 35.41 -4.12
N LYS A 435 -32.20 35.69 -3.07
CA LYS A 435 -32.39 34.76 -1.93
C LYS A 435 -33.10 33.48 -2.37
N GLU A 436 -33.99 33.55 -3.36
CA GLU A 436 -34.69 32.40 -3.92
C GLU A 436 -33.70 31.44 -4.53
N TYR A 437 -32.72 31.91 -5.30
CA TYR A 437 -31.66 31.12 -5.89
C TYR A 437 -30.79 30.40 -4.86
N LEU A 438 -30.51 31.06 -3.74
CA LEU A 438 -29.80 30.45 -2.62
C LEU A 438 -30.63 29.37 -1.90
N ASN A 439 -31.97 29.57 -1.83
CA ASN A 439 -32.88 28.57 -1.26
C ASN A 439 -32.96 27.29 -2.12
N GLU A 440 -32.85 27.41 -3.45
CA GLU A 440 -32.79 26.26 -4.33
C GLU A 440 -31.53 25.40 -4.04
N ILE A 441 -30.38 26.03 -3.86
CA ILE A 441 -29.15 25.33 -3.45
C ILE A 441 -29.32 24.66 -2.10
N ALA A 442 -29.86 25.35 -1.12
CA ALA A 442 -30.12 24.81 0.21
C ALA A 442 -31.11 23.63 0.15
N PHE A 443 -32.12 23.70 -0.69
CA PHE A 443 -33.06 22.62 -0.92
C PHE A 443 -32.37 21.39 -1.52
N ALA A 444 -31.53 21.58 -2.55
CA ALA A 444 -30.78 20.50 -3.16
C ALA A 444 -29.81 19.81 -2.16
N LEU A 445 -29.13 20.59 -1.31
CA LEU A 445 -28.27 20.03 -0.25
C LEU A 445 -29.06 19.21 0.77
N LYS A 446 -30.23 19.72 1.20
CA LYS A 446 -31.10 19.06 2.16
C LYS A 446 -31.62 17.71 1.65
N HIS A 447 -31.92 17.60 0.35
CA HIS A 447 -32.49 16.41 -0.26
C HIS A 447 -31.43 15.56 -0.99
N ASN A 448 -30.15 15.83 -0.76
CA ASN A 448 -29.02 15.12 -1.37
C ASN A 448 -29.09 15.01 -2.90
N GLN A 449 -29.56 16.08 -3.55
CA GLN A 449 -29.62 16.13 -5.00
C GLN A 449 -28.23 16.49 -5.59
N PRO A 450 -27.84 15.95 -6.75
CA PRO A 450 -26.56 16.21 -7.39
C PRO A 450 -26.47 17.62 -7.95
N ALA A 451 -26.35 18.61 -7.05
CA ALA A 451 -26.26 20.03 -7.39
C ALA A 451 -24.81 20.46 -7.49
N ARG A 452 -24.39 20.89 -8.67
CA ARG A 452 -23.04 21.38 -8.94
C ARG A 452 -23.04 22.90 -8.87
N THR A 453 -22.40 23.45 -7.84
CA THR A 453 -22.40 24.89 -7.56
C THR A 453 -21.01 25.48 -7.77
N LEU A 454 -20.88 26.42 -8.70
CA LEU A 454 -19.67 27.20 -8.89
C LEU A 454 -19.79 28.51 -8.10
N ILE A 455 -18.80 28.79 -7.25
CA ILE A 455 -18.70 30.01 -6.46
C ILE A 455 -17.51 30.84 -7.00
N SER A 456 -17.80 31.95 -7.64
CA SER A 456 -16.81 32.85 -8.21
C SER A 456 -16.73 34.18 -7.43
N GLY A 457 -15.65 34.88 -7.58
CA GLY A 457 -15.47 36.22 -7.02
C GLY A 457 -14.08 36.54 -6.49
N PRO A 458 -13.80 37.77 -6.09
CA PRO A 458 -12.49 38.21 -5.63
C PRO A 458 -11.97 37.41 -4.45
N PRO A 459 -10.62 37.26 -4.28
CA PRO A 459 -10.04 36.58 -3.14
C PRO A 459 -10.44 37.28 -1.82
N GLY A 460 -10.72 36.45 -0.79
CA GLY A 460 -11.12 36.96 0.53
C GLY A 460 -12.62 37.28 0.69
N THR A 461 -13.48 36.99 -0.30
CA THR A 461 -14.94 37.20 -0.20
C THR A 461 -15.65 36.12 0.60
N GLY A 462 -14.96 35.03 1.02
CA GLY A 462 -15.53 34.00 1.88
C GLY A 462 -16.12 32.79 1.15
N LYS A 463 -15.76 32.57 -0.14
CA LYS A 463 -16.28 31.46 -0.97
C LYS A 463 -16.16 30.08 -0.31
N THR A 464 -14.95 29.73 0.09
CA THR A 464 -14.66 28.44 0.76
C THR A 464 -15.38 28.34 2.10
N ALA A 465 -15.42 29.42 2.87
CA ALA A 465 -16.12 29.46 4.17
C ALA A 465 -17.65 29.34 4.01
N PHE A 466 -18.20 29.84 2.91
CA PHE A 466 -19.63 29.71 2.60
C PHE A 466 -20.00 28.26 2.26
N ALA A 467 -19.19 27.56 1.48
CA ALA A 467 -19.39 26.14 1.20
C ALA A 467 -19.33 25.31 2.49
N HIS A 468 -18.38 25.56 3.37
CA HIS A 468 -18.30 24.94 4.69
C HIS A 468 -19.56 25.20 5.53
N TYR A 469 -20.00 26.44 5.62
CA TYR A 469 -21.18 26.85 6.37
C TYR A 469 -22.44 26.11 5.86
N LEU A 470 -22.67 26.06 4.56
CA LEU A 470 -23.81 25.35 3.99
C LEU A 470 -23.77 23.85 4.28
N THR A 471 -22.59 23.25 4.20
CA THR A 471 -22.41 21.82 4.47
C THR A 471 -22.66 21.50 5.95
N GLU A 472 -22.11 22.32 6.84
CA GLU A 472 -22.28 22.17 8.29
C GLU A 472 -23.74 22.38 8.73
N LEU A 473 -24.43 23.36 8.13
CA LEU A 473 -25.85 23.63 8.38
C LEU A 473 -26.75 22.42 8.10
N HIS A 474 -26.33 21.57 7.13
CA HIS A 474 -27.07 20.35 6.76
C HIS A 474 -26.48 19.08 7.37
N GLY A 475 -25.52 19.18 8.32
CA GLY A 475 -24.92 18.03 9.03
C GLY A 475 -24.13 17.08 8.14
N ARG A 476 -23.63 17.55 6.99
CA ARG A 476 -22.89 16.74 6.00
C ARG A 476 -21.39 16.90 6.18
N LYS A 477 -20.63 15.87 5.78
CA LYS A 477 -19.16 15.94 5.72
C LYS A 477 -18.72 16.61 4.44
N LEU A 478 -17.69 17.48 4.53
CA LEU A 478 -17.10 18.17 3.38
C LEU A 478 -15.69 17.64 3.12
N LEU A 479 -15.49 17.13 1.93
CA LEU A 479 -14.15 16.79 1.40
C LEU A 479 -13.61 17.99 0.62
N ARG A 480 -12.65 18.71 1.20
CA ARG A 480 -11.99 19.82 0.52
C ARG A 480 -10.78 19.34 -0.29
N VAL A 481 -10.76 19.65 -1.56
CA VAL A 481 -9.70 19.29 -2.51
C VAL A 481 -9.15 20.54 -3.15
N LYS A 482 -7.85 20.80 -3.04
CA LYS A 482 -7.19 21.85 -3.80
C LYS A 482 -6.78 21.31 -5.16
N CYS A 483 -7.25 21.95 -6.22
CA CYS A 483 -6.95 21.51 -7.58
C CYS A 483 -5.45 21.62 -7.93
N SER A 484 -4.71 22.55 -7.31
CA SER A 484 -3.25 22.63 -7.42
C SER A 484 -2.51 21.38 -6.90
N ASP A 485 -3.05 20.75 -5.87
CA ASP A 485 -2.42 19.55 -5.27
C ASP A 485 -2.58 18.32 -6.18
N ILE A 486 -3.66 18.28 -6.97
CA ILE A 486 -3.89 17.25 -7.98
C ILE A 486 -2.82 17.30 -9.07
N LEU A 487 -2.52 18.50 -9.56
CA LEU A 487 -1.53 18.72 -10.62
C LEU A 487 -0.10 18.40 -10.18
N SER A 488 0.27 18.75 -8.94
CA SER A 488 1.65 18.66 -8.46
C SER A 488 2.06 17.27 -7.96
N LYS A 489 1.12 16.52 -7.36
CA LYS A 489 1.41 15.23 -6.72
C LYS A 489 1.23 14.01 -7.62
N TRP A 490 0.52 14.14 -8.76
CA TRP A 490 -0.01 13.00 -9.49
C TRP A 490 0.42 12.94 -10.97
N VAL A 491 1.61 13.43 -11.26
CA VAL A 491 2.20 13.33 -12.62
C VAL A 491 2.46 11.84 -12.92
N GLY A 492 1.68 11.27 -13.86
CA GLY A 492 1.79 9.90 -14.36
C GLY A 492 0.69 8.91 -13.94
N GLU A 493 -0.11 9.20 -12.88
CA GLU A 493 -1.20 8.31 -12.41
C GLU A 493 -2.50 9.10 -12.14
N SER A 494 -2.65 10.24 -12.78
CA SER A 494 -3.58 11.29 -12.35
C SER A 494 -5.06 10.94 -12.54
N GLU A 495 -5.41 10.24 -13.62
CA GLU A 495 -6.81 9.96 -13.99
C GLU A 495 -7.48 8.98 -13.02
N GLN A 496 -6.78 7.89 -12.68
CA GLN A 496 -7.29 6.90 -11.73
C GLN A 496 -7.49 7.47 -10.34
N LYS A 497 -6.56 8.30 -9.88
CA LYS A 497 -6.64 8.95 -8.55
C LYS A 497 -7.77 9.97 -8.46
N VAL A 498 -8.09 10.66 -9.56
CA VAL A 498 -9.27 11.52 -9.62
C VAL A 498 -10.53 10.69 -9.51
N ALA A 499 -10.66 9.59 -10.27
CA ALA A 499 -11.80 8.70 -10.20
C ALA A 499 -11.96 8.09 -8.79
N GLU A 500 -10.86 7.62 -8.18
CA GLU A 500 -10.85 7.09 -6.80
C GLU A 500 -11.31 8.15 -5.76
N LEU A 501 -10.88 9.39 -5.92
CA LEU A 501 -11.29 10.50 -5.03
C LEU A 501 -12.81 10.73 -5.09
N PHE A 502 -13.39 10.77 -6.29
CA PHE A 502 -14.81 10.95 -6.47
C PHE A 502 -15.60 9.72 -6.00
N GLN A 503 -15.10 8.52 -6.27
CA GLN A 503 -15.70 7.28 -5.80
C GLN A 503 -15.71 7.21 -4.27
N ARG A 504 -14.59 7.51 -3.63
CA ARG A 504 -14.50 7.57 -2.16
C ARG A 504 -15.48 8.59 -1.56
N ALA A 505 -15.57 9.78 -2.16
CA ALA A 505 -16.51 10.80 -1.69
C ALA A 505 -17.97 10.36 -1.86
N HIS A 506 -18.26 9.57 -2.91
CA HIS A 506 -19.57 8.97 -3.13
C HIS A 506 -19.88 7.92 -2.04
N ASP A 507 -18.98 6.99 -1.79
CA ASP A 507 -19.14 5.89 -0.84
C ASP A 507 -19.27 6.39 0.62
N GLU A 508 -18.56 7.47 0.96
CA GLU A 508 -18.62 8.12 2.26
C GLU A 508 -19.75 9.18 2.37
N GLU A 509 -20.58 9.32 1.33
CA GLU A 509 -21.66 10.32 1.23
C GLU A 509 -21.19 11.76 1.51
N GLN A 510 -19.99 12.11 1.08
CA GLN A 510 -19.39 13.43 1.32
C GLN A 510 -19.76 14.42 0.21
N ILE A 511 -19.86 15.70 0.59
CA ILE A 511 -19.91 16.81 -0.36
C ILE A 511 -18.46 17.18 -0.75
N ILE A 512 -18.17 17.33 -2.04
CA ILE A 512 -16.86 17.75 -2.51
C ILE A 512 -16.81 19.28 -2.63
N LEU A 513 -15.74 19.89 -2.11
CA LEU A 513 -15.36 21.27 -2.39
C LEU A 513 -14.05 21.30 -3.17
N LEU A 514 -14.13 21.65 -4.43
CA LEU A 514 -12.99 21.90 -5.30
C LEU A 514 -12.53 23.34 -5.13
N ASP A 515 -11.38 23.55 -4.51
CA ASP A 515 -10.84 24.90 -4.27
C ASP A 515 -9.80 25.24 -5.33
N GLU A 516 -9.77 26.51 -5.76
CA GLU A 516 -8.85 27.03 -6.80
C GLU A 516 -8.97 26.26 -8.12
N VAL A 517 -10.22 26.01 -8.58
CA VAL A 517 -10.47 25.25 -9.82
C VAL A 517 -9.89 25.90 -11.08
N ASP A 518 -9.60 27.19 -11.04
CA ASP A 518 -8.92 27.90 -12.12
C ASP A 518 -7.51 27.37 -12.42
N SER A 519 -6.85 26.74 -11.44
CA SER A 519 -5.56 26.10 -11.64
C SER A 519 -5.63 24.86 -12.56
N LEU A 520 -6.77 24.14 -12.54
CA LEU A 520 -6.98 22.92 -13.32
C LEU A 520 -7.85 23.15 -14.57
N LEU A 521 -8.87 24.02 -14.47
CA LEU A 521 -9.90 24.20 -15.48
C LEU A 521 -9.74 25.53 -16.28
N SER A 522 -8.52 26.06 -16.34
CA SER A 522 -8.21 27.19 -17.20
C SER A 522 -8.39 26.86 -18.69
N SER A 523 -8.48 27.89 -19.54
CA SER A 523 -8.72 27.70 -20.98
C SER A 523 -7.71 26.72 -21.60
N ARG A 524 -8.20 25.84 -22.47
CA ARG A 524 -7.42 24.78 -23.17
C ARG A 524 -6.20 25.33 -23.94
N GLU A 525 -6.21 26.61 -24.31
CA GLU A 525 -5.11 27.27 -25.00
C GLU A 525 -3.87 27.47 -24.10
N ALA A 526 -4.02 27.36 -22.77
CA ALA A 526 -2.93 27.47 -21.80
C ALA A 526 -2.27 26.12 -21.45
N LEU A 527 -2.87 25.00 -21.84
CA LEU A 527 -2.36 23.65 -21.55
C LEU A 527 -1.39 23.22 -22.65
N THR A 528 -0.16 22.87 -22.27
CA THR A 528 0.92 22.56 -23.22
C THR A 528 1.17 21.07 -23.40
N ALA A 529 0.68 20.21 -22.49
CA ALA A 529 0.95 18.78 -22.50
C ALA A 529 -0.33 17.93 -22.71
N HIS A 530 -0.24 16.87 -23.49
CA HIS A 530 -1.37 15.99 -23.86
C HIS A 530 -2.04 15.34 -22.63
N HIS A 531 -1.27 14.97 -21.62
CA HIS A 531 -1.78 14.36 -20.38
C HIS A 531 -2.54 15.36 -19.50
N GLU A 532 -2.26 16.66 -19.58
CA GLU A 532 -3.07 17.68 -18.87
C GLU A 532 -4.49 17.77 -19.47
N HIS A 533 -4.62 17.61 -20.78
CA HIS A 533 -5.94 17.57 -21.44
C HIS A 533 -6.75 16.33 -21.04
N GLN A 534 -6.11 15.18 -20.91
CA GLN A 534 -6.77 13.94 -20.47
C GLN A 534 -7.24 14.06 -19.02
N LEU A 535 -6.40 14.56 -18.14
CA LEU A 535 -6.75 14.81 -16.73
C LEU A 535 -7.94 15.75 -16.59
N VAL A 536 -7.94 16.87 -17.33
CA VAL A 536 -9.07 17.83 -17.32
C VAL A 536 -10.36 17.17 -17.82
N ASN A 537 -10.29 16.37 -18.87
CA ASN A 537 -11.46 15.67 -19.39
C ASN A 537 -12.01 14.66 -18.39
N GLU A 538 -11.13 13.86 -17.76
CA GLU A 538 -11.53 12.92 -16.71
C GLU A 538 -12.19 13.65 -15.54
N PHE A 539 -11.57 14.73 -15.07
CA PHE A 539 -12.12 15.55 -14.00
C PHE A 539 -13.51 16.11 -14.31
N LEU A 540 -13.72 16.57 -15.53
CA LEU A 540 -15.00 17.05 -15.99
C LEU A 540 -16.05 15.94 -16.08
N THR A 541 -15.64 14.75 -16.50
CA THR A 541 -16.51 13.56 -16.53
C THR A 541 -16.93 13.18 -15.11
N GLN A 542 -16.01 13.16 -14.18
CA GLN A 542 -16.29 12.85 -12.77
C GLN A 542 -17.24 13.88 -12.14
N ILE A 543 -17.07 15.18 -12.43
CA ILE A 543 -18.02 16.22 -12.00
C ILE A 543 -19.43 15.96 -12.53
N GLU A 544 -19.57 15.51 -13.78
CA GLU A 544 -20.88 15.22 -14.38
C GLU A 544 -21.54 13.97 -13.80
N CYS A 545 -20.75 12.96 -13.51
CA CYS A 545 -21.24 11.68 -12.99
C CYS A 545 -21.48 11.68 -11.48
N PHE A 546 -20.91 12.66 -10.74
CA PHE A 546 -21.01 12.69 -9.30
C PHE A 546 -22.46 12.92 -8.82
N THR A 547 -22.93 12.01 -7.97
CA THR A 547 -24.32 11.94 -7.53
C THR A 547 -24.61 12.70 -6.23
N GLN A 548 -23.58 13.19 -5.55
CA GLN A 548 -23.69 14.02 -4.37
C GLN A 548 -23.54 15.51 -4.74
N PRO A 549 -23.96 16.45 -3.87
CA PRO A 549 -23.71 17.88 -4.09
C PRO A 549 -22.21 18.19 -4.20
N LEU A 550 -21.86 19.14 -5.06
CA LEU A 550 -20.49 19.56 -5.33
C LEU A 550 -20.38 21.09 -5.35
N PHE A 551 -19.37 21.61 -4.67
CA PHE A 551 -18.97 23.02 -4.75
C PHE A 551 -17.65 23.15 -5.49
N ALA A 552 -17.52 24.19 -6.32
CA ALA A 552 -16.26 24.58 -6.93
C ALA A 552 -16.03 26.07 -6.63
N ALA A 553 -14.83 26.45 -6.19
CA ALA A 553 -14.47 27.83 -5.88
C ALA A 553 -13.37 28.31 -6.82
N THR A 554 -13.55 29.50 -7.40
CA THR A 554 -12.56 30.18 -8.26
C THR A 554 -12.43 31.66 -7.94
N ASN A 555 -11.23 32.19 -8.12
CA ASN A 555 -10.96 33.62 -8.05
C ASN A 555 -11.11 34.32 -9.42
N PHE A 556 -11.14 33.57 -10.52
CA PHE A 556 -11.06 34.06 -11.90
C PHE A 556 -12.07 33.32 -12.79
N SER A 557 -13.36 33.69 -12.68
CA SER A 557 -14.41 33.09 -13.51
C SER A 557 -14.16 33.27 -15.02
N ASP A 558 -13.53 34.38 -15.40
CA ASP A 558 -13.27 34.72 -16.79
C ASP A 558 -12.19 33.87 -17.46
N LYS A 559 -11.38 33.19 -16.66
CA LYS A 559 -10.35 32.22 -17.13
C LYS A 559 -10.88 30.83 -17.37
N LEU A 560 -12.08 30.51 -16.89
CA LEU A 560 -12.68 29.19 -17.07
C LEU A 560 -13.22 29.04 -18.49
N ASP A 561 -13.02 27.86 -19.08
CA ASP A 561 -13.60 27.50 -20.36
C ASP A 561 -15.13 27.54 -20.28
N LYS A 562 -15.78 28.06 -21.34
CA LYS A 562 -17.25 28.09 -21.47
C LYS A 562 -17.88 26.71 -21.40
N ALA A 563 -17.18 25.68 -21.87
CA ALA A 563 -17.64 24.29 -21.77
C ALA A 563 -17.66 23.79 -20.31
N VAL A 564 -16.70 24.23 -19.49
CA VAL A 564 -16.67 23.95 -18.06
C VAL A 564 -17.82 24.64 -17.33
N LEU A 565 -18.08 25.91 -17.64
CA LEU A 565 -19.15 26.70 -17.00
C LEU A 565 -20.55 26.08 -17.22
N ARG A 566 -20.76 25.38 -18.33
CA ARG A 566 -22.05 24.70 -18.64
C ARG A 566 -22.33 23.50 -17.77
N ARG A 567 -21.32 22.92 -17.10
CA ARG A 567 -21.46 21.75 -16.26
C ARG A 567 -21.91 22.06 -14.83
N PHE A 568 -21.95 23.34 -14.47
CA PHE A 568 -22.43 23.79 -13.17
C PHE A 568 -23.90 24.25 -13.27
N ASP A 569 -24.74 23.65 -12.42
CA ASP A 569 -26.16 23.95 -12.34
C ASP A 569 -26.40 25.33 -11.74
N PHE A 570 -25.62 25.67 -10.71
CA PHE A 570 -25.69 26.93 -9.99
C PHE A 570 -24.39 27.71 -10.12
N LYS A 571 -24.51 29.04 -10.29
CA LYS A 571 -23.36 29.95 -10.41
C LYS A 571 -23.56 31.12 -9.46
N LEU A 572 -22.73 31.18 -8.44
CA LEU A 572 -22.77 32.23 -7.42
C LEU A 572 -21.63 33.21 -7.64
N ASP A 573 -21.96 34.50 -7.73
CA ASP A 573 -20.99 35.60 -7.87
C ASP A 573 -20.86 36.37 -6.56
N CYS A 574 -19.79 36.08 -5.83
CA CYS A 574 -19.42 36.83 -4.63
C CYS A 574 -18.82 38.18 -5.01
N GLN A 575 -19.38 39.22 -4.48
CA GLN A 575 -18.99 40.60 -4.75
C GLN A 575 -18.21 41.21 -3.58
N TYR A 576 -17.58 42.38 -3.82
CA TYR A 576 -17.04 43.20 -2.73
C TYR A 576 -18.15 43.63 -1.76
N LEU A 577 -17.78 43.93 -0.52
CA LEU A 577 -18.72 44.37 0.51
C LEU A 577 -19.41 45.68 0.07
N THR A 578 -20.71 45.77 0.38
CA THR A 578 -21.47 47.01 0.22
C THR A 578 -20.98 48.07 1.21
N SER A 579 -21.19 49.35 0.93
CA SER A 579 -20.81 50.44 1.86
C SER A 579 -21.42 50.30 3.24
N THR A 580 -22.64 49.77 3.33
CA THR A 580 -23.29 49.46 4.60
C THR A 580 -22.59 48.32 5.37
N GLN A 581 -22.26 47.24 4.70
CA GLN A 581 -21.52 46.10 5.29
C GLN A 581 -20.12 46.53 5.75
N VAL A 582 -19.42 47.39 4.99
CA VAL A 582 -18.09 47.92 5.36
C VAL A 582 -18.20 48.66 6.71
N VAL A 583 -19.18 49.55 6.83
CA VAL A 583 -19.39 50.36 8.04
C VAL A 583 -19.77 49.49 9.23
N GLU A 584 -20.66 48.52 9.04
CA GLU A 584 -21.10 47.60 10.11
C GLU A 584 -19.95 46.72 10.61
N LEU A 585 -19.18 46.14 9.68
CA LEU A 585 -18.06 45.26 10.02
C LEU A 585 -16.93 46.05 10.70
N TYR A 586 -16.68 47.30 10.26
CA TYR A 586 -15.76 48.19 10.93
C TYR A 586 -16.19 48.50 12.36
N LYS A 587 -17.48 48.83 12.61
CA LYS A 587 -18.02 49.06 13.95
C LYS A 587 -17.87 47.84 14.84
N LYS A 588 -18.18 46.64 14.33
CA LYS A 588 -18.06 45.36 15.06
C LYS A 588 -16.63 45.09 15.51
N LEU A 589 -15.65 45.25 14.63
CA LEU A 589 -14.24 44.94 14.92
C LEU A 589 -13.56 45.99 15.79
N THR A 590 -13.88 47.25 15.59
CA THR A 590 -13.29 48.35 16.35
C THR A 590 -14.02 48.64 17.66
N LYS A 591 -15.20 48.03 17.87
CA LYS A 591 -16.11 48.27 19.01
C LYS A 591 -16.55 49.77 19.12
N VAL A 592 -16.55 50.49 18.03
CA VAL A 592 -16.97 51.88 17.95
C VAL A 592 -18.48 51.98 17.72
N ARG A 593 -19.23 52.63 18.62
CA ARG A 593 -20.68 52.74 18.48
C ARG A 593 -21.11 53.84 17.49
N THR A 594 -20.42 54.97 17.50
CA THR A 594 -20.70 56.12 16.65
C THR A 594 -19.48 56.52 15.83
N LEU A 595 -19.68 56.79 14.55
CA LEU A 595 -18.67 57.29 13.61
C LEU A 595 -18.90 58.77 13.36
N LYS A 596 -17.82 59.52 13.11
CA LYS A 596 -17.89 60.89 12.61
C LYS A 596 -18.32 60.85 11.15
N GLU A 597 -18.98 61.90 10.66
CA GLU A 597 -19.40 61.97 9.26
C GLU A 597 -18.24 61.79 8.27
N ALA A 598 -17.08 62.40 8.55
CA ALA A 598 -15.88 62.23 7.74
C ALA A 598 -15.36 60.79 7.70
N GLU A 599 -15.43 60.04 8.82
CA GLU A 599 -15.06 58.62 8.90
C GLU A 599 -16.04 57.73 8.10
N THR A 600 -17.33 58.02 8.24
CA THR A 600 -18.40 57.31 7.51
C THR A 600 -18.26 57.53 6.01
N HIS A 601 -18.03 58.78 5.58
CA HIS A 601 -17.80 59.11 4.16
C HIS A 601 -16.56 58.39 3.62
N LYS A 602 -15.44 58.40 4.37
CA LYS A 602 -14.20 57.71 3.98
C LYS A 602 -14.38 56.21 3.86
N LEU A 603 -15.05 55.56 4.81
CA LEU A 603 -15.32 54.10 4.75
C LEU A 603 -16.30 53.76 3.63
N SER A 604 -17.33 54.56 3.39
CA SER A 604 -18.31 54.33 2.33
C SER A 604 -17.74 54.54 0.92
N SER A 605 -16.60 55.24 0.76
CA SER A 605 -15.91 55.39 -0.51
C SER A 605 -15.04 54.16 -0.87
N LEU A 606 -14.75 53.25 0.06
CA LEU A 606 -13.93 52.05 -0.15
C LEU A 606 -14.80 50.92 -0.76
N ARG A 607 -14.73 50.76 -2.09
CA ARG A 607 -15.63 49.86 -2.84
C ARG A 607 -15.08 48.46 -3.11
N ASN A 608 -13.76 48.23 -2.88
CA ASN A 608 -13.11 46.98 -3.22
C ASN A 608 -12.68 46.16 -1.97
N LEU A 609 -13.42 46.30 -0.87
CA LEU A 609 -13.12 45.61 0.35
C LEU A 609 -13.86 44.24 0.43
N THR A 610 -13.19 43.29 1.03
CA THR A 610 -13.68 41.93 1.28
C THR A 610 -13.64 41.59 2.77
N PRO A 611 -14.38 40.58 3.28
CA PRO A 611 -14.26 40.10 4.64
C PRO A 611 -12.82 39.72 5.02
N GLY A 612 -12.02 39.26 4.06
CA GLY A 612 -10.61 38.92 4.25
C GLY A 612 -9.73 40.10 4.68
N ASP A 613 -10.04 41.32 4.22
CA ASP A 613 -9.33 42.56 4.63
C ASP A 613 -9.61 42.90 6.08
N PHE A 614 -10.82 42.62 6.54
CA PHE A 614 -11.20 42.79 7.94
C PHE A 614 -10.61 41.68 8.84
N ALA A 615 -10.44 40.48 8.33
CA ALA A 615 -9.68 39.42 9.04
C ALA A 615 -8.20 39.81 9.18
N LEU A 616 -7.60 40.46 8.15
CA LEU A 616 -6.27 41.03 8.25
C LEU A 616 -6.20 42.12 9.31
N LEU A 617 -7.18 43.02 9.34
CA LEU A 617 -7.29 44.07 10.37
C LEU A 617 -7.35 43.44 11.77
N ALA A 618 -8.18 42.43 11.97
CA ALA A 618 -8.29 41.72 13.26
C ALA A 618 -6.95 41.13 13.71
N ARG A 619 -6.19 40.51 12.80
CA ARG A 619 -4.82 40.01 13.08
C ARG A 619 -3.84 41.11 13.44
N ARG A 620 -3.75 42.15 12.61
CA ARG A 620 -2.80 43.25 12.81
C ARG A 620 -3.03 44.04 14.08
N LYS A 621 -4.30 44.13 14.52
CA LYS A 621 -4.67 44.72 15.80
C LYS A 621 -4.00 44.02 17.00
N LYS A 622 -3.73 42.73 16.92
CA LYS A 622 -3.06 41.97 18.00
C LYS A 622 -1.58 42.34 18.17
N PHE A 623 -0.95 42.78 17.10
CA PHE A 623 0.47 43.15 17.13
C PHE A 623 0.71 44.60 17.64
N GLN A 624 -0.33 45.44 17.72
CA GLN A 624 -0.19 46.84 18.10
C GLN A 624 -1.30 47.27 19.09
N PRO A 625 -1.31 46.81 20.32
CA PRO A 625 -2.43 47.03 21.25
C PRO A 625 -2.57 48.48 21.76
N LYS A 626 -1.57 49.35 21.56
CA LYS A 626 -1.53 50.74 22.10
C LYS A 626 -1.93 51.83 21.09
N ILE A 627 -2.27 51.50 19.84
CA ILE A 627 -2.61 52.49 18.81
C ILE A 627 -4.07 52.92 18.92
N GLN A 628 -4.35 54.19 18.56
CA GLN A 628 -5.71 54.66 18.28
C GLN A 628 -6.29 53.83 17.13
N ILE A 629 -7.09 52.84 17.48
CA ILE A 629 -7.62 51.78 16.57
C ILE A 629 -8.35 52.38 15.38
N ARG A 630 -8.96 53.59 15.50
CA ARG A 630 -9.78 54.22 14.46
C ARG A 630 -8.94 54.60 13.22
N ASP A 631 -7.92 55.41 13.38
CA ASP A 631 -7.10 55.90 12.25
C ASP A 631 -6.28 54.75 11.64
N PHE A 632 -5.73 53.87 12.45
CA PHE A 632 -5.03 52.68 11.98
C PHE A 632 -5.93 51.78 11.12
N ALA A 633 -7.16 51.49 11.56
CA ALA A 633 -8.08 50.63 10.83
C ALA A 633 -8.52 51.27 9.50
N ILE A 634 -8.85 52.54 9.50
CA ILE A 634 -9.25 53.24 8.27
C ILE A 634 -8.10 53.31 7.26
N ASN A 635 -6.89 53.59 7.70
CA ASN A 635 -5.72 53.63 6.81
C ASN A 635 -5.37 52.26 6.24
N LEU A 636 -5.40 51.23 7.07
CA LEU A 636 -5.18 49.83 6.62
C LEU A 636 -6.19 49.45 5.53
N LEU A 637 -7.49 49.69 5.77
CA LEU A 637 -8.55 49.35 4.81
C LEU A 637 -8.43 50.19 3.53
N ALA A 638 -8.03 51.47 3.63
CA ALA A 638 -7.78 52.30 2.47
C ALA A 638 -6.60 51.77 1.64
N ASP A 639 -5.51 51.37 2.28
CA ASP A 639 -4.35 50.78 1.60
C ASP A 639 -4.73 49.47 0.87
N GLU A 640 -5.49 48.58 1.50
CA GLU A 640 -5.97 47.32 0.86
C GLU A 640 -6.93 47.63 -0.32
N ASN A 641 -7.80 48.62 -0.19
CA ASN A 641 -8.67 49.05 -1.27
C ASN A 641 -7.88 49.60 -2.47
N LEU A 642 -6.82 50.38 -2.22
CA LEU A 642 -5.94 50.93 -3.27
C LEU A 642 -5.12 49.85 -3.98
N ARG A 643 -4.63 48.83 -3.25
CA ARG A 643 -3.91 47.71 -3.84
C ARG A 643 -4.75 46.97 -4.86
N LYS A 644 -6.04 46.77 -4.59
CA LYS A 644 -6.98 46.09 -5.48
C LYS A 644 -7.37 46.95 -6.71
N GLN A 645 -7.32 48.28 -6.61
CA GLN A 645 -7.55 49.15 -7.74
C GLN A 645 -6.40 49.16 -8.76
N LYS A 646 -5.15 48.94 -8.33
CA LYS A 646 -3.97 48.91 -9.22
C LYS A 646 -3.88 47.68 -10.14
N HIS A 647 -4.73 46.69 -9.98
CA HIS A 647 -4.78 45.52 -10.84
C HIS A 647 -5.74 45.63 -12.04
N THR A 648 -6.36 46.77 -12.28
CA THR A 648 -7.05 47.03 -13.54
C THR A 648 -5.97 47.31 -14.61
N PRO A 649 -5.84 46.51 -15.69
CA PRO A 649 -4.86 46.79 -16.74
C PRO A 649 -5.21 48.15 -17.35
N MET A 650 -4.27 49.10 -17.28
CA MET A 650 -4.36 50.35 -18.07
C MET A 650 -4.24 49.92 -19.54
N GLY A 651 -5.37 49.77 -20.22
CA GLY A 651 -5.39 49.65 -21.66
C GLY A 651 -4.94 50.99 -22.27
N PHE A 652 -3.82 50.97 -22.96
CA PHE A 652 -3.46 52.05 -23.88
C PHE A 652 -4.52 52.07 -24.98
N ILE A 653 -5.38 53.06 -24.95
CA ILE A 653 -6.18 53.48 -26.12
C ILE A 653 -5.17 54.07 -27.10
N ARG A 654 -4.82 53.33 -28.16
CA ARG A 654 -4.16 53.94 -29.32
C ARG A 654 -5.19 54.76 -30.09
N PRO A 655 -4.81 55.96 -30.58
CA PRO A 655 -5.67 56.88 -31.31
C PRO A 655 -6.13 56.28 -32.63
#